data_2412896a07f289634e9285356d2ab626
#
_entry.id   2412896a07f289634e9285356d2ab626
#
_cell.length_a   1.000
_cell.length_b   1.000
_cell.length_c   1.000
_cell.angle_alpha   90.00
_cell.angle_beta   90.00
_cell.angle_gamma   90.00
#
_symmetry.space_group_name_H-M   'P 1'
#
loop_
_entity.id
_entity.type
_entity.pdbx_description
1 polymer ?
#
loop_
_entity_poly.entity_id
_entity_poly.type
_entity_poly.pdbx_seq_one_letter_code
_entity_poly.pdbx_strand_id
1 'polypeptide(L)'
;MCVRHLPTAALALMLAACAAPATPSPVPTYAPTVAPTPASFPTSTPVSTSTHTPSPTVTLTPSPTATAPPTLGPTPVVSSTHNPISGTHRTSLATVPAGLPPRPFDYVVVDPEPPRWVPNATRAFWVTDGTTGQRREILARLRVQTDHVAMWVEEGVWHDVRQLEQAAVFFETNVMSATRDVFGSEWTPGVDNDPHVVILHASRLGEGVLGYTVSGDEFPSDVYPFSNQAEMITVHAGAVQVGSPGYYALLARQFQRLIQWFQDRNEERWMKEGMAELAVHLSGFDPGGIEQAYLDCPDTSLMTWGGPSAVACRGAAYLFAAYFHERFGDAGVRALAAQPLNGVAGFDAALAELGAGVTFEDLFADWLVANVLDGDPAVSLPEYSYATLDLRRPATAAVYDDYPVVMEGTVHQFGADYILLQGDADLIVQFTGATATPLLDVAPHSGHGSWWSNRADESQTTLTRAFDLSGIEQATLTYWTWYDIEPDYDYVTVEVSIDGGQRWQALPTPSGTDADPRGNNPGWSYTGRSGDPAGWIQEEVDLSPYTGGEVLVRFAYLTDEAVTGVGFVLDDIAIPEIGYADDVERTPAGWEPAGFVRVDGPVPQRYLALLIGLGDEVTVERLPVKEDQTAQWTVPLSSEGWREAVLVLSGLAPHTAHPALYQLRID
;
A
#
# COMPACT_ATOMS: atom_id res chain seq x y z
N MET A 1 5.29 -3.61 -20.25
CA MET A 1 4.35 -4.30 -21.14
C MET A 1 3.36 -5.03 -20.25
N CYS A 2 2.16 -4.49 -20.09
CA CYS A 2 1.07 -5.19 -19.42
C CYS A 2 0.75 -6.45 -20.21
N VAL A 3 0.98 -7.61 -19.63
CA VAL A 3 0.69 -8.89 -20.28
C VAL A 3 -0.79 -9.18 -20.04
N ARG A 4 -1.62 -8.96 -21.06
CA ARG A 4 -3.02 -9.42 -21.05
C ARG A 4 -3.01 -10.94 -21.13
N HIS A 5 -3.55 -11.62 -20.13
CA HIS A 5 -3.86 -13.03 -20.19
C HIS A 5 -5.07 -13.25 -21.11
N LEU A 6 -4.83 -13.72 -22.31
CA LEU A 6 -5.85 -14.34 -23.15
C LEU A 6 -6.20 -15.71 -22.53
N PRO A 7 -7.48 -16.12 -22.49
CA PRO A 7 -7.85 -17.44 -22.00
C PRO A 7 -7.32 -18.52 -22.94
N THR A 8 -6.33 -19.30 -22.51
CA THR A 8 -5.87 -20.50 -23.20
C THR A 8 -6.81 -21.64 -22.91
N ALA A 9 -7.78 -21.84 -23.78
CA ALA A 9 -8.41 -23.13 -23.97
C ALA A 9 -7.60 -23.92 -25.02
N ALA A 10 -7.25 -25.16 -24.66
CA ALA A 10 -6.69 -26.23 -25.48
C ALA A 10 -5.19 -26.12 -25.87
N LEU A 11 -4.33 -26.92 -25.24
CA LEU A 11 -3.71 -28.05 -25.90
C LEU A 11 -2.88 -28.91 -24.93
N ALA A 12 -3.33 -30.10 -24.65
CA ALA A 12 -2.55 -31.17 -24.05
C ALA A 12 -1.74 -31.90 -25.13
N LEU A 13 -0.62 -32.47 -24.72
CA LEU A 13 0.37 -33.34 -25.40
C LEU A 13 1.53 -32.62 -26.12
N MET A 14 2.73 -32.73 -25.51
CA MET A 14 3.80 -33.57 -26.06
C MET A 14 4.95 -33.77 -25.08
N LEU A 15 5.41 -35.03 -25.06
CA LEU A 15 6.44 -35.64 -24.21
C LEU A 15 7.86 -35.11 -24.42
N ALA A 16 8.58 -35.15 -23.32
CA ALA A 16 10.00 -35.47 -23.12
C ALA A 16 10.96 -35.49 -24.31
N ALA A 17 12.03 -34.70 -24.22
CA ALA A 17 13.34 -35.06 -24.77
C ALA A 17 14.46 -34.49 -23.91
N CYS A 18 15.35 -35.36 -23.42
CA CYS A 18 16.60 -35.08 -22.73
C CYS A 18 17.50 -34.19 -23.58
N ALA A 19 18.08 -33.14 -22.99
CA ALA A 19 19.23 -32.45 -23.58
C ALA A 19 20.42 -32.51 -22.63
N ALA A 20 21.54 -32.95 -23.15
CA ALA A 20 22.85 -33.06 -22.53
C ALA A 20 23.47 -31.66 -22.28
N PRO A 21 24.47 -31.51 -21.38
CA PRO A 21 25.05 -30.22 -21.02
C PRO A 21 25.93 -29.66 -22.15
N ALA A 22 25.73 -28.36 -22.42
CA ALA A 22 26.53 -27.62 -23.38
C ALA A 22 27.87 -27.17 -22.73
N THR A 23 28.95 -27.38 -23.46
CA THR A 23 30.31 -26.90 -23.15
C THR A 23 30.42 -25.38 -23.27
N PRO A 24 31.21 -24.71 -22.45
CA PRO A 24 31.39 -23.25 -22.53
C PRO A 24 32.29 -22.87 -23.71
N SER A 25 31.83 -21.86 -24.47
CA SER A 25 32.65 -21.21 -25.53
C SER A 25 33.69 -20.25 -24.95
N PRO A 26 34.84 -20.06 -25.60
CA PRO A 26 35.93 -19.26 -25.08
C PRO A 26 35.64 -17.74 -25.13
N VAL A 27 36.07 -17.03 -24.10
CA VAL A 27 36.02 -15.58 -23.95
C VAL A 27 37.04 -14.93 -24.93
N PRO A 28 36.66 -13.91 -25.71
CA PRO A 28 37.65 -13.16 -26.52
C PRO A 28 38.47 -12.21 -25.66
N THR A 29 39.77 -12.34 -25.79
CA THR A 29 40.80 -11.47 -25.18
C THR A 29 40.86 -10.15 -25.95
N TYR A 30 40.53 -9.03 -25.34
CA TYR A 30 40.77 -7.70 -25.91
C TYR A 30 42.18 -7.20 -25.54
N ALA A 31 42.91 -6.72 -26.56
CA ALA A 31 44.18 -6.05 -26.43
C ALA A 31 44.00 -4.63 -25.85
N PRO A 32 44.97 -4.08 -25.10
CA PRO A 32 44.83 -2.77 -24.48
C PRO A 32 44.91 -1.65 -25.51
N THR A 33 43.89 -0.79 -25.53
CA THR A 33 43.84 0.41 -26.35
C THR A 33 44.57 1.55 -25.62
N VAL A 34 45.48 2.21 -26.33
CA VAL A 34 46.30 3.34 -25.88
C VAL A 34 45.41 4.54 -25.55
N ALA A 35 45.60 5.16 -24.36
CA ALA A 35 44.90 6.35 -23.92
C ALA A 35 45.29 7.59 -24.78
N PRO A 36 44.31 8.45 -25.13
CA PRO A 36 44.61 9.73 -25.79
C PRO A 36 45.08 10.77 -24.78
N THR A 37 46.08 11.55 -25.24
CA THR A 37 46.72 12.68 -24.55
C THR A 37 45.68 13.78 -24.21
N PRO A 38 45.74 14.43 -23.03
CA PRO A 38 44.78 15.48 -22.66
C PRO A 38 45.03 16.78 -23.45
N ALA A 39 43.97 17.33 -24.00
CA ALA A 39 43.97 18.64 -24.64
C ALA A 39 43.97 19.77 -23.59
N SER A 40 44.82 20.76 -23.80
CA SER A 40 44.98 21.95 -22.98
C SER A 40 43.77 22.89 -23.07
N PHE A 41 43.25 23.32 -21.92
CA PHE A 41 42.16 24.30 -21.79
C PHE A 41 42.70 25.73 -21.98
N PRO A 42 41.94 26.62 -22.61
CA PRO A 42 42.29 28.03 -22.74
C PRO A 42 42.10 28.80 -21.44
N THR A 43 43.01 29.68 -21.15
CA THR A 43 43.06 30.59 -20.00
C THR A 43 41.90 31.61 -20.03
N SER A 44 41.17 31.70 -18.94
CA SER A 44 40.05 32.67 -18.77
C SER A 44 40.59 34.08 -18.49
N THR A 45 40.06 35.05 -19.22
CA THR A 45 40.24 36.49 -19.01
C THR A 45 39.44 36.97 -17.78
N PRO A 46 39.95 37.96 -17.01
CA PRO A 46 39.24 38.42 -15.81
C PRO A 46 38.02 39.28 -16.15
N VAL A 47 36.88 38.97 -15.51
CA VAL A 47 35.63 39.75 -15.59
C VAL A 47 35.70 40.91 -14.60
N SER A 48 35.32 42.10 -15.08
CA SER A 48 35.30 43.34 -14.33
C SER A 48 34.27 43.34 -13.21
N THR A 49 34.66 43.77 -12.03
CA THR A 49 33.83 44.01 -10.84
C THR A 49 32.80 45.14 -11.10
N SER A 50 31.52 44.83 -11.02
CA SER A 50 30.45 45.82 -10.99
C SER A 50 30.17 46.26 -9.54
N THR A 51 30.21 47.56 -9.34
CA THR A 51 29.89 48.26 -8.07
C THR A 51 28.41 48.13 -7.71
N HIS A 52 28.12 47.68 -6.51
CA HIS A 52 26.77 47.64 -5.95
C HIS A 52 26.26 49.06 -5.62
N THR A 53 25.12 49.41 -6.19
CA THR A 53 24.30 50.56 -5.79
C THR A 53 23.36 50.11 -4.66
N PRO A 54 23.19 50.86 -3.55
CA PRO A 54 22.30 50.44 -2.48
C PRO A 54 20.83 50.51 -2.87
N SER A 55 20.09 49.45 -2.53
CA SER A 55 18.65 49.32 -2.72
C SER A 55 17.87 50.25 -1.77
N PRO A 56 16.75 50.84 -2.21
CA PRO A 56 15.97 51.75 -1.37
C PRO A 56 15.22 50.97 -0.27
N THR A 57 15.21 51.56 0.90
CA THR A 57 14.45 51.12 2.09
C THR A 57 12.95 51.12 1.81
N VAL A 58 12.30 49.98 1.93
CA VAL A 58 10.83 49.86 1.82
C VAL A 58 10.21 50.30 3.14
N THR A 59 9.44 51.38 3.09
CA THR A 59 8.60 51.87 4.20
C THR A 59 7.32 51.04 4.24
N LEU A 60 7.08 50.31 5.34
CA LEU A 60 5.86 49.54 5.55
C LEU A 60 4.66 50.49 5.74
N THR A 61 3.70 50.41 4.81
CA THR A 61 2.38 51.02 4.95
C THR A 61 1.47 50.06 5.72
N PRO A 62 0.62 50.53 6.65
CA PRO A 62 -0.25 49.65 7.43
C PRO A 62 -1.30 48.97 6.55
N SER A 63 -1.49 47.67 6.79
CA SER A 63 -2.46 46.79 6.13
C SER A 63 -3.89 47.27 6.34
N PRO A 64 -4.76 47.29 5.32
CA PRO A 64 -6.17 47.58 5.51
C PRO A 64 -6.89 46.44 6.22
N THR A 65 -7.79 46.79 7.11
CA THR A 65 -8.71 45.95 7.88
C THR A 65 -9.45 44.96 6.95
N ALA A 66 -9.45 43.69 7.32
CA ALA A 66 -10.15 42.62 6.61
C ALA A 66 -11.65 42.94 6.48
N THR A 67 -12.11 43.08 5.26
CA THR A 67 -13.53 43.12 4.91
C THR A 67 -14.03 41.67 4.81
N ALA A 68 -15.16 41.37 5.44
CA ALA A 68 -15.80 40.08 5.41
C ALA A 68 -16.03 39.61 3.95
N PRO A 69 -15.89 38.30 3.66
CA PRO A 69 -16.11 37.76 2.32
C PRO A 69 -17.58 37.96 1.89
N PRO A 70 -17.84 38.23 0.61
CA PRO A 70 -19.21 38.33 0.11
C PRO A 70 -19.91 36.99 0.21
N THR A 71 -21.13 37.02 0.71
CA THR A 71 -22.06 35.88 0.72
C THR A 71 -22.31 35.46 -0.74
N LEU A 72 -21.84 34.27 -1.09
CA LEU A 72 -22.13 33.66 -2.39
C LEU A 72 -23.64 33.36 -2.45
N GLY A 73 -24.31 33.93 -3.43
CA GLY A 73 -25.70 33.60 -3.77
C GLY A 73 -25.78 32.14 -4.26
N PRO A 74 -26.96 31.54 -4.25
CA PRO A 74 -27.12 30.13 -4.63
C PRO A 74 -26.68 29.91 -6.07
N THR A 75 -25.66 29.10 -6.24
CA THR A 75 -25.22 28.53 -7.52
C THR A 75 -26.37 27.67 -8.07
N PRO A 76 -26.65 27.67 -9.37
CA PRO A 76 -27.65 26.76 -9.90
C PRO A 76 -27.23 25.32 -9.67
N VAL A 77 -28.04 24.59 -8.93
CA VAL A 77 -27.91 23.15 -8.70
C VAL A 77 -28.14 22.47 -10.04
N VAL A 78 -27.05 22.05 -10.70
CA VAL A 78 -27.15 21.00 -11.71
C VAL A 78 -27.52 19.74 -10.92
N SER A 79 -28.74 19.27 -11.12
CA SER A 79 -29.25 18.03 -10.51
C SER A 79 -28.43 16.85 -11.04
N SER A 80 -27.36 16.49 -10.36
CA SER A 80 -26.89 15.12 -10.37
C SER A 80 -27.96 14.30 -9.63
N THR A 81 -28.69 13.48 -10.36
CA THR A 81 -29.62 12.53 -9.77
C THR A 81 -28.82 11.46 -9.05
N HIS A 82 -28.36 11.76 -7.84
CA HIS A 82 -27.91 10.75 -6.90
C HIS A 82 -29.17 10.01 -6.44
N ASN A 83 -29.41 8.85 -7.02
CA ASN A 83 -30.33 7.88 -6.44
C ASN A 83 -29.61 7.21 -5.28
N PRO A 84 -29.99 7.43 -4.02
CA PRO A 84 -29.49 6.62 -2.93
C PRO A 84 -30.02 5.19 -3.15
N ILE A 85 -29.10 4.24 -3.33
CA ILE A 85 -29.44 2.81 -3.41
C ILE A 85 -29.88 2.38 -2.00
N SER A 86 -31.18 2.51 -1.75
CA SER A 86 -31.87 1.93 -0.60
C SER A 86 -32.36 0.54 -1.01
N GLY A 87 -31.54 -0.47 -0.77
CA GLY A 87 -31.87 -1.87 -1.00
C GLY A 87 -31.54 -2.70 0.24
N THR A 88 -32.54 -2.93 1.09
CA THR A 88 -32.47 -3.88 2.20
C THR A 88 -32.67 -5.31 1.69
N HIS A 89 -31.61 -5.94 1.20
CA HIS A 89 -31.45 -7.39 1.23
C HIS A 89 -29.97 -7.67 1.55
N ARG A 90 -29.67 -7.73 2.86
CA ARG A 90 -28.43 -8.28 3.36
C ARG A 90 -28.51 -9.80 3.21
N THR A 91 -27.98 -10.35 2.15
CA THR A 91 -27.38 -11.67 2.23
C THR A 91 -26.25 -11.53 3.25
N SER A 92 -26.16 -12.48 4.19
CA SER A 92 -25.16 -12.48 5.26
C SER A 92 -23.78 -12.70 4.66
N LEU A 93 -23.20 -11.63 4.11
CA LEU A 93 -21.82 -11.60 3.70
C LEU A 93 -21.01 -11.28 4.94
N ALA A 94 -19.97 -12.07 5.16
CA ALA A 94 -18.94 -11.72 6.13
C ALA A 94 -18.52 -10.27 5.84
N THR A 95 -18.86 -9.35 6.72
CA THR A 95 -18.40 -7.98 6.59
C THR A 95 -16.95 -8.01 7.03
N VAL A 96 -16.03 -7.94 6.08
CA VAL A 96 -14.62 -7.75 6.40
C VAL A 96 -14.52 -6.46 7.22
N PRO A 97 -13.89 -6.47 8.40
CA PRO A 97 -13.83 -5.29 9.26
C PRO A 97 -13.20 -4.11 8.52
N ALA A 98 -13.74 -2.92 8.73
CA ALA A 98 -13.28 -1.67 8.15
C ALA A 98 -11.91 -1.19 8.66
N GLY A 99 -11.29 -1.92 9.55
CA GLY A 99 -9.94 -1.74 10.06
C GLY A 99 -9.56 -2.95 10.88
N LEU A 100 -8.32 -3.36 10.79
CA LEU A 100 -7.77 -4.42 11.62
C LEU A 100 -7.13 -3.84 12.88
N PRO A 101 -7.13 -4.57 14.01
CA PRO A 101 -6.39 -4.12 15.17
C PRO A 101 -4.90 -3.95 14.84
N PRO A 102 -4.29 -2.79 15.10
CA PRO A 102 -2.85 -2.66 14.97
C PRO A 102 -2.15 -3.61 15.94
N ARG A 103 -0.97 -4.07 15.58
CA ARG A 103 -0.12 -4.83 16.49
C ARG A 103 0.08 -4.00 17.77
N PRO A 104 -0.14 -4.56 18.98
CA PRO A 104 0.12 -3.85 20.22
C PRO A 104 1.54 -3.32 20.26
N PHE A 105 1.69 -2.05 20.58
CA PHE A 105 2.98 -1.38 20.70
C PHE A 105 2.96 -0.42 21.88
N ASP A 106 3.91 -0.63 22.79
CA ASP A 106 4.16 0.31 23.87
C ASP A 106 5.23 1.29 23.42
N TYR A 107 4.90 2.58 23.33
CA TYR A 107 5.85 3.65 23.01
C TYR A 107 6.83 3.84 24.17
N VAL A 108 7.81 2.93 24.26
CA VAL A 108 8.80 2.89 25.33
C VAL A 108 10.01 3.74 24.94
N VAL A 109 10.28 4.78 25.69
CA VAL A 109 11.51 5.53 25.62
C VAL A 109 12.57 4.81 26.46
N VAL A 110 13.63 4.30 25.83
CA VAL A 110 14.65 3.46 26.48
C VAL A 110 15.66 4.29 27.27
N ASP A 111 15.94 5.52 26.83
CA ASP A 111 16.86 6.42 27.51
C ASP A 111 16.11 7.57 28.20
N PRO A 112 16.27 7.76 29.52
CA PRO A 112 15.60 8.86 30.24
C PRO A 112 16.18 10.24 29.90
N GLU A 113 17.40 10.31 29.36
CA GLU A 113 18.05 11.53 28.93
C GLU A 113 18.49 11.39 27.45
N PRO A 114 18.30 12.45 26.63
CA PRO A 114 18.72 12.42 25.24
C PRO A 114 20.22 12.19 25.11
N PRO A 115 20.66 11.38 24.15
CA PRO A 115 22.09 11.12 23.92
C PRO A 115 22.81 12.41 23.56
N ARG A 116 24.02 12.58 24.07
CA ARG A 116 24.87 13.74 23.77
C ARG A 116 25.96 13.35 22.79
N TRP A 117 25.68 13.52 21.53
CA TRP A 117 26.65 13.23 20.48
C TRP A 117 27.68 14.37 20.34
N VAL A 118 28.96 13.97 20.29
CA VAL A 118 30.04 14.90 19.96
C VAL A 118 30.45 14.71 18.48
N PRO A 119 30.96 15.75 17.81
CA PRO A 119 31.46 15.62 16.44
C PRO A 119 32.45 14.46 16.29
N ASN A 120 32.26 13.62 15.26
CA ASN A 120 33.00 12.38 15.01
C ASN A 120 32.77 11.25 16.02
N ALA A 121 31.76 11.31 16.87
CA ALA A 121 31.32 10.16 17.66
C ALA A 121 31.16 8.92 16.75
N THR A 122 31.41 7.74 17.30
CA THR A 122 31.23 6.46 16.60
C THR A 122 30.09 5.71 17.26
N ARG A 123 29.18 5.16 16.45
CA ARG A 123 28.06 4.30 16.88
C ARG A 123 28.00 3.06 15.98
N ALA A 124 27.66 1.92 16.55
CA ALA A 124 27.32 0.72 15.82
C ALA A 124 25.88 0.81 15.31
N PHE A 125 25.64 0.35 14.09
CA PHE A 125 24.33 0.26 13.48
C PHE A 125 24.12 -1.09 12.81
N TRP A 126 22.93 -1.63 12.95
CA TRP A 126 22.47 -2.74 12.14
C TRP A 126 22.01 -2.23 10.78
N VAL A 127 22.42 -2.89 9.71
CA VAL A 127 21.95 -2.63 8.34
C VAL A 127 21.57 -3.94 7.67
N THR A 128 20.56 -3.88 6.80
CA THR A 128 20.03 -5.03 6.07
C THR A 128 20.37 -4.92 4.59
N ASP A 129 20.85 -5.99 4.00
CA ASP A 129 20.90 -6.15 2.54
C ASP A 129 19.50 -6.49 2.04
N GLY A 130 18.83 -5.55 1.37
CA GLY A 130 17.45 -5.69 0.92
C GLY A 130 17.25 -6.72 -0.19
N THR A 131 18.33 -7.25 -0.81
CA THR A 131 18.25 -8.33 -1.79
C THR A 131 18.25 -9.70 -1.12
N THR A 132 19.07 -9.87 -0.07
CA THR A 132 19.28 -11.17 0.59
C THR A 132 18.62 -11.27 1.95
N GLY A 133 18.17 -10.16 2.52
CA GLY A 133 17.68 -10.07 3.90
C GLY A 133 18.77 -10.27 4.96
N GLN A 134 20.06 -10.34 4.57
CA GLN A 134 21.15 -10.51 5.52
C GLN A 134 21.41 -9.23 6.29
N ARG A 135 21.51 -9.35 7.61
CA ARG A 135 21.84 -8.26 8.52
C ARG A 135 23.32 -8.28 8.86
N ARG A 136 23.87 -7.09 9.05
CA ARG A 136 25.26 -6.90 9.50
C ARG A 136 25.36 -5.66 10.38
N GLU A 137 26.21 -5.74 11.38
CA GLU A 137 26.57 -4.59 12.19
C GLU A 137 27.70 -3.80 11.48
N ILE A 138 27.58 -2.48 11.47
CA ILE A 138 28.60 -1.57 10.94
C ILE A 138 28.97 -0.51 11.99
N LEU A 139 30.15 0.04 11.87
CA LEU A 139 30.54 1.25 12.61
C LEU A 139 30.34 2.46 11.71
N ALA A 140 29.63 3.48 12.21
CA ALA A 140 29.48 4.77 11.52
C ALA A 140 29.93 5.92 12.41
N ARG A 141 30.31 7.05 11.76
CA ARG A 141 30.69 8.28 12.44
C ARG A 141 29.72 9.39 12.18
N LEU A 142 29.37 10.13 13.24
CA LEU A 142 28.62 11.36 13.12
C LEU A 142 29.44 12.41 12.36
N ARG A 143 28.89 12.88 11.24
CA ARG A 143 29.56 13.86 10.37
C ARG A 143 28.92 15.23 10.43
N VAL A 144 27.60 15.27 10.51
CA VAL A 144 26.81 16.51 10.60
C VAL A 144 25.69 16.32 11.61
N GLN A 145 25.43 17.35 12.37
CA GLN A 145 24.25 17.45 13.25
C GLN A 145 23.70 18.86 13.14
N THR A 146 22.39 18.96 12.91
CA THR A 146 21.59 20.19 12.93
C THR A 146 20.67 20.16 14.16
N ASP A 147 19.62 20.94 14.20
CA ASP A 147 18.67 20.94 15.34
C ASP A 147 17.78 19.68 15.36
N HIS A 148 17.53 19.05 14.17
CA HIS A 148 16.63 17.89 14.05
C HIS A 148 17.18 16.77 13.17
N VAL A 149 18.39 16.85 12.68
CA VAL A 149 18.98 15.85 11.78
C VAL A 149 20.39 15.45 12.22
N ALA A 150 20.66 14.16 12.29
CA ALA A 150 22.00 13.62 12.57
C ALA A 150 22.45 12.73 11.40
N MET A 151 23.47 13.20 10.63
CA MET A 151 24.01 12.44 9.50
C MET A 151 25.22 11.59 9.91
N TRP A 152 25.06 10.29 9.79
CA TRP A 152 26.05 9.28 10.08
C TRP A 152 26.58 8.66 8.79
N VAL A 153 27.87 8.32 8.75
CA VAL A 153 28.52 7.70 7.59
C VAL A 153 29.31 6.49 8.04
N GLU A 154 29.07 5.32 7.40
CA GLU A 154 29.80 4.07 7.63
C GLU A 154 31.31 4.30 7.49
N GLU A 155 32.14 3.72 8.38
CA GLU A 155 33.57 3.82 8.31
C GLU A 155 34.10 3.22 7.00
N GLY A 156 34.96 3.98 6.32
CA GLY A 156 35.49 3.59 5.02
C GLY A 156 34.67 4.05 3.81
N VAL A 157 33.45 4.54 4.02
CA VAL A 157 32.64 5.16 2.94
C VAL A 157 33.15 6.58 2.67
N TRP A 158 33.44 6.84 1.38
CA TRP A 158 33.87 8.18 0.96
C TRP A 158 32.67 9.16 1.00
N HIS A 159 32.93 10.37 1.48
CA HIS A 159 31.91 11.43 1.56
C HIS A 159 32.57 12.81 1.52
N ASP A 160 31.79 13.81 1.09
CA ASP A 160 32.16 15.24 1.22
C ASP A 160 31.31 15.84 2.35
N VAL A 161 32.00 16.26 3.44
CA VAL A 161 31.31 16.81 4.63
C VAL A 161 30.52 18.07 4.29
N ARG A 162 30.97 18.91 3.36
CA ARG A 162 30.22 20.11 2.95
C ARG A 162 28.94 19.78 2.21
N GLN A 163 28.94 18.73 1.39
CA GLN A 163 27.71 18.25 0.75
C GLN A 163 26.75 17.70 1.80
N LEU A 164 27.22 16.97 2.79
CA LEU A 164 26.41 16.48 3.90
C LEU A 164 25.81 17.64 4.72
N GLU A 165 26.61 18.68 5.05
CA GLU A 165 26.13 19.88 5.75
C GLU A 165 25.00 20.58 4.97
N GLN A 166 25.21 20.80 3.68
CA GLN A 166 24.21 21.40 2.81
C GLN A 166 22.94 20.54 2.71
N ALA A 167 23.12 19.23 2.59
CA ALA A 167 22.02 18.29 2.47
C ALA A 167 21.22 18.19 3.78
N ALA A 168 21.88 18.19 4.94
CA ALA A 168 21.20 18.20 6.24
C ALA A 168 20.32 19.42 6.41
N VAL A 169 20.88 20.62 6.18
CA VAL A 169 20.14 21.88 6.30
C VAL A 169 18.97 21.93 5.31
N PHE A 170 19.20 21.52 4.05
CA PHE A 170 18.12 21.52 3.05
C PHE A 170 17.02 20.55 3.43
N PHE A 171 17.35 19.32 3.84
CA PHE A 171 16.37 18.34 4.28
C PHE A 171 15.54 18.87 5.44
N GLU A 172 16.19 19.39 6.49
CA GLU A 172 15.52 19.91 7.67
C GLU A 172 14.59 21.09 7.34
N THR A 173 15.07 22.07 6.57
CA THR A 173 14.34 23.32 6.34
C THR A 173 13.29 23.23 5.24
N ASN A 174 13.44 22.34 4.26
CA ASN A 174 12.57 22.26 3.10
C ASN A 174 11.73 20.98 3.10
N VAL A 175 12.37 19.81 3.21
CA VAL A 175 11.65 18.53 3.09
C VAL A 175 10.92 18.19 4.39
N MET A 176 11.64 18.14 5.51
CA MET A 176 11.07 17.77 6.82
C MET A 176 9.96 18.73 7.24
N SER A 177 10.18 20.05 7.10
CA SER A 177 9.16 21.05 7.42
C SER A 177 7.90 20.86 6.58
N ALA A 178 8.03 20.80 5.24
CA ALA A 178 6.89 20.62 4.34
C ALA A 178 6.13 19.30 4.60
N THR A 179 6.87 18.21 4.84
CA THR A 179 6.25 16.91 5.11
C THR A 179 5.49 16.91 6.44
N ARG A 180 6.07 17.47 7.50
CA ARG A 180 5.38 17.61 8.80
C ARG A 180 4.14 18.50 8.71
N ASP A 181 4.21 19.57 7.92
CA ASP A 181 3.08 20.50 7.74
C ASP A 181 1.86 19.83 7.12
N VAL A 182 2.06 18.83 6.26
CA VAL A 182 0.99 18.12 5.57
C VAL A 182 0.57 16.84 6.31
N PHE A 183 1.51 15.99 6.70
CA PHE A 183 1.21 14.63 7.19
C PHE A 183 1.20 14.49 8.73
N GLY A 184 1.63 15.51 9.47
CA GLY A 184 1.86 15.40 10.91
C GLY A 184 3.32 15.08 11.23
N SER A 185 3.61 14.63 12.46
CA SER A 185 4.97 14.37 12.92
C SER A 185 5.23 12.88 13.05
N GLU A 186 6.48 12.48 12.84
CA GLU A 186 7.04 11.21 13.29
C GLU A 186 7.04 11.11 14.82
N TRP A 187 7.34 9.94 15.37
CA TRP A 187 7.50 9.80 16.82
C TRP A 187 8.75 10.58 17.28
N THR A 188 8.51 11.68 18.00
CA THR A 188 9.57 12.54 18.54
C THR A 188 9.31 12.84 20.02
N PRO A 189 10.28 12.73 20.93
CA PRO A 189 11.70 12.51 20.68
C PRO A 189 12.11 11.04 20.41
N GLY A 190 11.18 10.11 20.25
CA GLY A 190 11.43 8.76 19.82
C GLY A 190 11.92 7.78 20.89
N VAL A 191 12.27 6.59 20.44
CA VAL A 191 12.67 5.46 21.30
C VAL A 191 13.92 5.77 22.12
N ASP A 192 14.89 6.53 21.59
CA ASP A 192 16.12 6.92 22.27
C ASP A 192 16.07 8.31 22.94
N ASN A 193 14.90 8.93 22.98
CA ASN A 193 14.70 10.28 23.51
C ASN A 193 15.54 11.36 22.78
N ASP A 194 15.92 11.12 21.53
CA ASP A 194 16.69 12.04 20.69
C ASP A 194 15.78 12.66 19.60
N PRO A 195 15.52 13.98 19.58
CA PRO A 195 14.66 14.59 18.58
C PRO A 195 15.25 14.60 17.15
N HIS A 196 16.44 14.04 16.93
CA HIS A 196 17.07 14.03 15.63
C HIS A 196 16.69 12.80 14.83
N VAL A 197 16.20 13.01 13.61
CA VAL A 197 16.13 11.93 12.63
C VAL A 197 17.54 11.55 12.17
N VAL A 198 17.89 10.30 12.35
CA VAL A 198 19.19 9.74 11.94
C VAL A 198 19.17 9.45 10.44
N ILE A 199 20.09 10.03 9.68
CA ILE A 199 20.33 9.67 8.28
C ILE A 199 21.67 8.94 8.20
N LEU A 200 21.58 7.60 8.02
CA LEU A 200 22.75 6.71 7.94
C LEU A 200 23.13 6.45 6.50
N HIS A 201 24.34 6.86 6.11
CA HIS A 201 24.92 6.52 4.79
C HIS A 201 25.74 5.24 4.92
N ALA A 202 25.21 4.13 4.41
CA ALA A 202 25.84 2.81 4.46
C ALA A 202 26.09 2.23 3.06
N SER A 203 27.06 1.34 2.95
CA SER A 203 27.37 0.62 1.71
C SER A 203 26.68 -0.75 1.68
N ARG A 204 26.66 -1.42 0.53
CA ARG A 204 26.21 -2.81 0.38
C ARG A 204 24.83 -3.10 1.00
N LEU A 205 23.84 -2.31 0.59
CA LEU A 205 22.44 -2.48 1.02
C LEU A 205 21.61 -3.33 0.05
N GLY A 206 22.24 -3.98 -0.93
CA GLY A 206 21.57 -4.78 -1.96
C GLY A 206 21.55 -4.09 -3.33
N GLU A 207 21.30 -4.90 -4.37
CA GLU A 207 21.19 -4.40 -5.74
C GLU A 207 19.86 -3.66 -5.93
N GLY A 208 19.91 -2.45 -6.51
CA GLY A 208 18.73 -1.62 -6.75
C GLY A 208 18.16 -0.92 -5.51
N VAL A 209 18.66 -1.21 -4.31
CA VAL A 209 18.24 -0.55 -3.07
C VAL A 209 18.89 0.82 -2.96
N LEU A 210 18.11 1.89 -2.95
CA LEU A 210 18.57 3.27 -2.77
C LEU A 210 18.63 3.69 -1.30
N GLY A 211 17.71 3.16 -0.50
CA GLY A 211 17.58 3.40 0.93
C GLY A 211 16.26 2.86 1.46
N TYR A 212 16.11 2.84 2.77
CA TYR A 212 14.92 2.32 3.45
C TYR A 212 14.78 2.88 4.86
N THR A 213 13.62 2.70 5.44
CA THR A 213 13.30 2.74 6.88
C THR A 213 12.87 1.34 7.31
N VAL A 214 13.01 1.01 8.58
CA VAL A 214 12.57 -0.25 9.18
C VAL A 214 11.82 0.08 10.46
N SER A 215 10.57 -0.35 10.59
CA SER A 215 9.78 -0.14 11.81
C SER A 215 10.43 -0.75 13.06
N GLY A 216 11.20 -1.82 12.87
CA GLY A 216 11.97 -2.44 13.94
C GLY A 216 12.98 -1.50 14.64
N ASP A 217 13.39 -0.40 14.01
CA ASP A 217 14.29 0.59 14.62
C ASP A 217 13.59 1.44 15.71
N GLU A 218 12.26 1.47 15.70
CA GLU A 218 11.43 2.14 16.70
C GLU A 218 11.21 1.29 17.99
N PHE A 219 11.65 0.05 18.00
CA PHE A 219 11.49 -0.86 19.15
C PHE A 219 12.71 -0.83 20.07
N PRO A 220 12.51 -1.07 21.38
CA PRO A 220 13.62 -1.41 22.27
C PRO A 220 14.39 -2.66 21.80
N SER A 221 15.70 -2.71 21.99
CA SER A 221 16.54 -3.83 21.54
C SER A 221 16.31 -5.16 22.25
N ASP A 222 15.62 -5.16 23.39
CA ASP A 222 15.16 -6.37 24.09
C ASP A 222 13.85 -6.93 23.48
N VAL A 223 13.12 -6.12 22.71
CA VAL A 223 11.95 -6.54 21.93
C VAL A 223 12.37 -6.93 20.52
N TYR A 224 13.23 -6.14 19.88
CA TYR A 224 13.75 -6.41 18.56
C TYR A 224 15.30 -6.35 18.55
N PRO A 225 15.97 -7.51 18.53
CA PRO A 225 17.43 -7.59 18.74
C PRO A 225 18.30 -6.83 17.72
N PHE A 226 17.74 -6.50 16.56
CA PHE A 226 18.41 -5.78 15.48
C PHE A 226 17.99 -4.31 15.39
N SER A 227 17.27 -3.82 16.39
CA SER A 227 16.88 -2.41 16.48
C SER A 227 18.08 -1.50 16.61
N ASN A 228 18.06 -0.42 15.86
CA ASN A 228 18.98 0.69 16.04
C ASN A 228 18.51 1.66 17.13
N GLN A 229 17.31 1.51 17.63
CA GLN A 229 16.67 2.39 18.61
C GLN A 229 16.82 3.85 18.19
N ALA A 230 16.24 4.21 17.06
CA ALA A 230 16.26 5.57 16.51
C ALA A 230 15.27 5.75 15.37
N GLU A 231 14.66 6.91 15.26
CA GLU A 231 13.95 7.35 14.07
C GLU A 231 14.94 7.56 12.94
N MET A 232 15.02 6.63 11.98
CA MET A 232 16.13 6.65 11.05
C MET A 232 15.79 6.29 9.61
N ILE A 233 16.60 6.88 8.72
CA ILE A 233 16.61 6.61 7.29
C ILE A 233 18.00 6.06 6.92
N THR A 234 18.05 4.85 6.36
CA THR A 234 19.30 4.28 5.82
C THR A 234 19.40 4.57 4.33
N VAL A 235 20.48 5.20 3.90
CA VAL A 235 20.75 5.60 2.51
C VAL A 235 21.91 4.78 1.96
N HIS A 236 21.76 4.20 0.76
CA HIS A 236 22.82 3.45 0.10
C HIS A 236 23.88 4.40 -0.47
N ALA A 237 24.97 4.52 0.26
CA ALA A 237 26.12 5.32 -0.18
C ALA A 237 26.71 4.79 -1.50
N GLY A 238 26.82 5.66 -2.50
CA GLY A 238 27.27 5.31 -3.84
C GLY A 238 26.18 4.91 -4.83
N ALA A 239 24.97 4.54 -4.38
CA ALA A 239 23.81 4.35 -5.25
C ALA A 239 23.06 5.68 -5.50
N VAL A 240 23.08 6.57 -4.52
CA VAL A 240 22.46 7.90 -4.60
C VAL A 240 23.50 8.98 -4.26
N GLN A 241 23.56 10.02 -5.09
CA GLN A 241 24.44 11.15 -4.85
C GLN A 241 23.83 12.10 -3.82
N VAL A 242 24.54 12.33 -2.70
CA VAL A 242 24.13 13.28 -1.66
C VAL A 242 23.83 14.66 -2.27
N GLY A 243 22.71 15.26 -1.89
CA GLY A 243 22.28 16.58 -2.36
C GLY A 243 21.71 16.63 -3.77
N SER A 244 21.57 15.49 -4.46
CA SER A 244 20.85 15.43 -5.75
C SER A 244 19.32 15.47 -5.55
N PRO A 245 18.55 15.82 -6.58
CA PRO A 245 17.08 15.72 -6.50
C PRO A 245 16.61 14.32 -6.10
N GLY A 246 17.21 13.25 -6.64
CA GLY A 246 16.87 11.87 -6.27
C GLY A 246 17.22 11.52 -4.82
N TYR A 247 18.24 12.15 -4.24
CA TYR A 247 18.56 12.00 -2.82
C TYR A 247 17.46 12.61 -1.93
N TYR A 248 17.01 13.83 -2.24
CA TYR A 248 15.95 14.48 -1.47
C TYR A 248 14.58 13.81 -1.69
N ALA A 249 14.30 13.33 -2.90
CA ALA A 249 13.11 12.51 -3.18
C ALA A 249 13.11 11.23 -2.33
N LEU A 250 14.25 10.55 -2.22
CA LEU A 250 14.41 9.40 -1.33
C LEU A 250 14.14 9.77 0.13
N LEU A 251 14.75 10.87 0.63
CA LEU A 251 14.56 11.29 2.01
C LEU A 251 13.10 11.70 2.30
N ALA A 252 12.43 12.41 1.38
CA ALA A 252 11.02 12.78 1.52
C ALA A 252 10.13 11.53 1.64
N ARG A 253 10.31 10.55 0.75
CA ARG A 253 9.58 9.27 0.78
C ARG A 253 9.78 8.52 2.09
N GLN A 254 11.03 8.38 2.54
CA GLN A 254 11.33 7.63 3.75
C GLN A 254 10.89 8.38 5.01
N PHE A 255 10.99 9.70 5.02
CA PHE A 255 10.55 10.50 6.16
C PHE A 255 9.02 10.47 6.32
N GLN A 256 8.27 10.51 5.22
CA GLN A 256 6.82 10.32 5.28
C GLN A 256 6.45 8.94 5.85
N ARG A 257 7.21 7.89 5.54
CA ARG A 257 6.97 6.56 6.13
C ARG A 257 7.20 6.52 7.64
N LEU A 258 8.20 7.24 8.19
CA LEU A 258 8.36 7.39 9.63
C LEU A 258 7.15 8.11 10.25
N ILE A 259 6.65 9.17 9.59
CA ILE A 259 5.43 9.86 10.02
C ILE A 259 4.24 8.90 9.99
N GLN A 260 4.01 8.18 8.89
CA GLN A 260 2.88 7.27 8.74
C GLN A 260 2.92 6.15 9.79
N TRP A 261 4.10 5.60 10.07
CA TRP A 261 4.25 4.59 11.11
C TRP A 261 3.80 5.09 12.49
N PHE A 262 4.06 6.33 12.81
CA PHE A 262 3.63 6.93 14.08
C PHE A 262 2.14 7.33 14.08
N GLN A 263 1.62 7.87 12.96
CA GLN A 263 0.23 8.34 12.88
C GLN A 263 -0.76 7.17 12.77
N ASP A 264 -0.50 6.24 11.83
CA ASP A 264 -1.31 5.05 11.57
C ASP A 264 -0.46 3.98 10.88
N ARG A 265 0.16 3.10 11.67
CA ARG A 265 1.15 2.14 11.17
C ARG A 265 0.56 0.98 10.38
N ASN A 266 -0.69 0.58 10.70
CA ASN A 266 -1.37 -0.55 10.05
C ASN A 266 -2.26 -0.14 8.87
N GLU A 267 -2.08 1.07 8.35
CA GLU A 267 -2.78 1.52 7.15
C GLU A 267 -2.46 0.61 5.94
N GLU A 268 -3.38 0.52 4.99
CA GLU A 268 -3.22 -0.27 3.78
C GLU A 268 -2.03 0.20 2.93
N ARG A 269 -1.29 -0.75 2.37
CA ARG A 269 -0.05 -0.50 1.63
C ARG A 269 -0.20 0.53 0.51
N TRP A 270 -1.29 0.48 -0.26
CA TRP A 270 -1.50 1.42 -1.36
C TRP A 270 -1.60 2.87 -0.86
N MET A 271 -2.21 3.09 0.30
CA MET A 271 -2.25 4.41 0.94
C MET A 271 -0.86 4.83 1.43
N LYS A 272 -0.15 3.98 2.16
CA LYS A 272 1.22 4.27 2.63
C LYS A 272 2.15 4.66 1.48
N GLU A 273 2.12 3.91 0.38
CA GLU A 273 2.94 4.20 -0.81
C GLU A 273 2.47 5.47 -1.54
N GLY A 274 1.16 5.69 -1.67
CA GLY A 274 0.60 6.90 -2.27
C GLY A 274 0.99 8.17 -1.51
N MET A 275 0.88 8.15 -0.18
CA MET A 275 1.29 9.27 0.69
C MET A 275 2.80 9.52 0.65
N ALA A 276 3.62 8.46 0.56
CA ALA A 276 5.06 8.58 0.46
C ALA A 276 5.49 9.26 -0.87
N GLU A 277 4.86 8.91 -1.99
CA GLU A 277 5.12 9.57 -3.28
C GLU A 277 4.51 10.98 -3.34
N LEU A 278 3.38 11.22 -2.70
CA LEU A 278 2.83 12.57 -2.53
C LEU A 278 3.80 13.47 -1.76
N ALA A 279 4.46 12.97 -0.72
CA ALA A 279 5.47 13.74 0.01
C ALA A 279 6.67 14.12 -0.88
N VAL A 280 7.08 13.25 -1.82
CA VAL A 280 8.08 13.58 -2.84
C VAL A 280 7.62 14.74 -3.70
N HIS A 281 6.39 14.67 -4.22
CA HIS A 281 5.79 15.70 -5.07
C HIS A 281 5.67 17.05 -4.33
N LEU A 282 5.12 17.06 -3.13
CA LEU A 282 4.93 18.26 -2.33
C LEU A 282 6.25 18.89 -1.86
N SER A 283 7.32 18.09 -1.76
CA SER A 283 8.68 18.59 -1.53
C SER A 283 9.33 19.20 -2.78
N GLY A 284 8.64 19.22 -3.92
CA GLY A 284 9.11 19.79 -5.19
C GLY A 284 10.02 18.87 -6.00
N PHE A 285 9.95 17.55 -5.77
CA PHE A 285 10.72 16.54 -6.51
C PHE A 285 9.82 15.66 -7.37
N ASP A 286 10.41 15.09 -8.41
CA ASP A 286 9.75 14.17 -9.32
C ASP A 286 9.72 12.76 -8.71
N PRO A 287 8.54 12.11 -8.55
CA PRO A 287 8.42 10.70 -8.16
C PRO A 287 9.07 9.70 -9.12
N GLY A 288 9.48 10.14 -10.32
CA GLY A 288 10.23 9.33 -11.28
C GLY A 288 9.38 8.78 -12.42
N GLY A 289 8.29 9.47 -12.80
CA GLY A 289 7.44 9.11 -13.93
C GLY A 289 6.62 7.83 -13.69
N ILE A 290 6.36 7.50 -12.44
CA ILE A 290 5.59 6.28 -12.06
C ILE A 290 4.12 6.38 -12.48
N GLU A 291 3.55 7.59 -12.51
CA GLU A 291 2.22 7.88 -13.03
C GLU A 291 2.05 7.39 -14.47
N GLN A 292 3.12 7.53 -15.27
CA GLN A 292 3.13 7.08 -16.65
C GLN A 292 2.98 5.55 -16.75
N ALA A 293 3.61 4.79 -15.86
CA ALA A 293 3.48 3.34 -15.83
C ALA A 293 2.04 2.90 -15.52
N TYR A 294 1.32 3.63 -14.66
CA TYR A 294 -0.10 3.40 -14.41
C TYR A 294 -0.94 3.77 -15.64
N LEU A 295 -0.74 4.94 -16.24
CA LEU A 295 -1.48 5.36 -17.42
C LEU A 295 -1.26 4.45 -18.65
N ASP A 296 -0.11 3.74 -18.70
CA ASP A 296 0.14 2.67 -19.67
C ASP A 296 -0.62 1.37 -19.37
N CYS A 297 -1.02 1.16 -18.12
CA CYS A 297 -1.67 -0.04 -17.63
C CYS A 297 -2.79 0.29 -16.63
N PRO A 298 -3.85 1.01 -17.04
CA PRO A 298 -4.86 1.53 -16.13
C PRO A 298 -5.74 0.44 -15.49
N ASP A 299 -5.78 -0.77 -16.06
CA ASP A 299 -6.35 -1.94 -15.41
C ASP A 299 -5.43 -2.50 -14.32
N THR A 300 -4.76 -1.61 -13.59
CA THR A 300 -3.97 -1.93 -12.40
C THR A 300 -4.81 -1.61 -11.18
N SER A 301 -5.01 -2.60 -10.29
CA SER A 301 -5.73 -2.38 -9.04
C SER A 301 -5.04 -1.31 -8.19
N LEU A 302 -5.81 -0.35 -7.70
CA LEU A 302 -5.33 0.63 -6.72
C LEU A 302 -4.95 -0.06 -5.40
N MET A 303 -5.70 -1.10 -5.00
CA MET A 303 -5.61 -1.71 -3.67
C MET A 303 -4.73 -2.95 -3.60
N THR A 304 -4.56 -3.67 -4.71
CA THR A 304 -3.81 -4.94 -4.71
C THR A 304 -2.38 -4.72 -5.18
N TRP A 305 -1.42 -5.17 -4.37
CA TRP A 305 0.01 -4.99 -4.61
C TRP A 305 0.71 -6.32 -4.94
N GLY A 306 1.67 -6.25 -5.84
CA GLY A 306 2.57 -7.35 -6.15
C GLY A 306 2.77 -7.62 -7.63
N GLY A 307 3.72 -8.53 -7.94
CA GLY A 307 4.00 -8.99 -9.28
C GLY A 307 4.69 -7.97 -10.20
N PRO A 308 4.64 -8.18 -11.52
CA PRO A 308 5.35 -7.35 -12.51
C PRO A 308 4.79 -5.92 -12.65
N SER A 309 3.65 -5.63 -12.04
CA SER A 309 2.96 -4.34 -12.11
C SER A 309 3.31 -3.38 -10.95
N ALA A 310 4.26 -3.70 -10.08
CA ALA A 310 4.54 -2.92 -8.87
C ALA A 310 4.78 -1.41 -9.12
N VAL A 311 5.39 -1.03 -10.25
CA VAL A 311 5.58 0.39 -10.61
C VAL A 311 4.26 1.05 -10.98
N ALA A 312 3.38 0.35 -11.72
CA ALA A 312 2.05 0.85 -12.07
C ALA A 312 1.14 0.97 -10.83
N CYS A 313 1.21 0.00 -9.88
CA CYS A 313 0.50 0.10 -8.60
C CYS A 313 0.93 1.36 -7.82
N ARG A 314 2.25 1.63 -7.76
CA ARG A 314 2.77 2.85 -7.12
C ARG A 314 2.31 4.11 -7.85
N GLY A 315 2.26 4.08 -9.19
CA GLY A 315 1.74 5.17 -10.02
C GLY A 315 0.27 5.45 -9.76
N ALA A 316 -0.58 4.41 -9.66
CA ALA A 316 -1.99 4.52 -9.31
C ALA A 316 -2.18 5.17 -7.92
N ALA A 317 -1.47 4.63 -6.92
CA ALA A 317 -1.52 5.13 -5.54
C ALA A 317 -1.07 6.60 -5.44
N TYR A 318 0.02 6.95 -6.13
CA TYR A 318 0.50 8.33 -6.21
C TYR A 318 -0.53 9.28 -6.86
N LEU A 319 -1.04 8.93 -8.04
CA LEU A 319 -2.02 9.78 -8.73
C LEU A 319 -3.30 9.96 -7.91
N PHE A 320 -3.76 8.91 -7.25
CA PHE A 320 -4.94 9.00 -6.39
C PHE A 320 -4.68 9.89 -5.15
N ALA A 321 -3.51 9.76 -4.52
CA ALA A 321 -3.12 10.61 -3.39
C ALA A 321 -2.93 12.09 -3.82
N ALA A 322 -2.32 12.34 -4.98
CA ALA A 322 -2.18 13.68 -5.54
C ALA A 322 -3.55 14.29 -5.87
N TYR A 323 -4.44 13.53 -6.51
CA TYR A 323 -5.81 13.93 -6.78
C TYR A 323 -6.58 14.27 -5.49
N PHE A 324 -6.47 13.43 -4.46
CA PHE A 324 -7.07 13.70 -3.15
C PHE A 324 -6.54 15.00 -2.53
N HIS A 325 -5.22 15.21 -2.57
CA HIS A 325 -4.61 16.44 -2.08
C HIS A 325 -5.11 17.68 -2.83
N GLU A 326 -5.20 17.64 -4.16
CA GLU A 326 -5.71 18.76 -4.94
C GLU A 326 -7.19 19.09 -4.65
N ARG A 327 -8.00 18.07 -4.31
CA ARG A 327 -9.41 18.23 -3.96
C ARG A 327 -9.63 18.76 -2.54
N PHE A 328 -8.81 18.34 -1.57
CA PHE A 328 -9.07 18.57 -0.14
C PHE A 328 -7.92 19.28 0.58
N GLY A 329 -6.81 19.54 -0.08
CA GLY A 329 -5.64 20.26 0.43
C GLY A 329 -4.93 19.53 1.57
N ASP A 330 -3.97 20.22 2.19
CA ASP A 330 -3.16 19.71 3.31
C ASP A 330 -4.02 19.24 4.49
N ALA A 331 -5.14 19.92 4.75
CA ALA A 331 -6.05 19.55 5.84
C ALA A 331 -6.71 18.18 5.60
N GLY A 332 -7.07 17.88 4.34
CA GLY A 332 -7.61 16.58 3.94
C GLY A 332 -6.59 15.46 4.11
N VAL A 333 -5.38 15.67 3.62
CA VAL A 333 -4.28 14.68 3.75
C VAL A 333 -3.95 14.42 5.23
N ARG A 334 -3.90 15.47 6.06
CA ARG A 334 -3.65 15.33 7.50
C ARG A 334 -4.75 14.56 8.21
N ALA A 335 -6.02 14.83 7.90
CA ALA A 335 -7.14 14.11 8.47
C ALA A 335 -7.09 12.62 8.09
N LEU A 336 -6.72 12.31 6.85
CA LEU A 336 -6.59 10.95 6.36
C LEU A 336 -5.39 10.22 6.97
N ALA A 337 -4.22 10.87 7.07
CA ALA A 337 -3.01 10.27 7.65
C ALA A 337 -3.15 9.90 9.13
N ALA A 338 -4.02 10.61 9.87
CA ALA A 338 -4.30 10.37 11.29
C ALA A 338 -5.56 9.52 11.53
N GLN A 339 -6.21 9.00 10.48
CA GLN A 339 -7.45 8.24 10.60
C GLN A 339 -7.15 6.79 11.00
N PRO A 340 -7.70 6.29 12.13
CA PRO A 340 -7.41 4.93 12.61
C PRO A 340 -8.15 3.82 11.83
N LEU A 341 -9.04 4.17 10.91
CA LEU A 341 -9.68 3.21 10.00
C LEU A 341 -8.88 3.14 8.71
N ASN A 342 -8.69 1.94 8.18
CA ASN A 342 -7.80 1.69 7.05
C ASN A 342 -8.54 1.77 5.70
N GLY A 343 -7.81 2.08 4.63
CA GLY A 343 -8.26 1.99 3.25
C GLY A 343 -9.52 2.78 2.95
N VAL A 344 -10.48 2.15 2.28
CA VAL A 344 -11.76 2.78 1.88
C VAL A 344 -12.51 3.38 3.08
N ALA A 345 -12.54 2.67 4.19
CA ALA A 345 -13.25 3.14 5.38
C ALA A 345 -12.56 4.35 6.03
N GLY A 346 -11.23 4.40 6.00
CA GLY A 346 -10.44 5.56 6.41
C GLY A 346 -10.75 6.80 5.55
N PHE A 347 -10.82 6.62 4.22
CA PHE A 347 -11.25 7.69 3.31
C PHE A 347 -12.66 8.18 3.61
N ASP A 348 -13.64 7.26 3.74
CA ASP A 348 -15.03 7.64 4.02
C ASP A 348 -15.16 8.39 5.35
N ALA A 349 -14.42 7.96 6.38
CA ALA A 349 -14.40 8.64 7.67
C ALA A 349 -13.76 10.04 7.59
N ALA A 350 -12.62 10.18 6.92
CA ALA A 350 -11.95 11.46 6.72
C ALA A 350 -12.81 12.42 5.88
N LEU A 351 -13.43 11.94 4.79
CA LEU A 351 -14.35 12.72 3.95
C LEU A 351 -15.58 13.19 4.74
N ALA A 352 -16.10 12.34 5.62
CA ALA A 352 -17.23 12.71 6.50
C ALA A 352 -16.82 13.76 7.53
N GLU A 353 -15.64 13.65 8.13
CA GLU A 353 -15.08 14.65 9.07
C GLU A 353 -14.87 16.01 8.40
N LEU A 354 -14.39 16.01 7.17
CA LEU A 354 -14.22 17.22 6.35
C LEU A 354 -15.56 17.82 5.87
N GLY A 355 -16.67 17.10 6.02
CA GLY A 355 -17.97 17.51 5.49
C GLY A 355 -18.00 17.57 3.96
N ALA A 356 -17.23 16.71 3.30
CA ALA A 356 -17.04 16.73 1.85
C ALA A 356 -18.32 16.38 1.07
N GLY A 357 -19.23 15.60 1.67
CA GLY A 357 -20.50 15.21 1.05
C GLY A 357 -20.37 14.19 -0.08
N VAL A 358 -19.20 13.58 -0.22
CA VAL A 358 -18.87 12.52 -1.20
C VAL A 358 -18.28 11.31 -0.48
N THR A 359 -18.39 10.14 -1.09
CA THR A 359 -17.78 8.89 -0.62
C THR A 359 -16.47 8.60 -1.34
N PHE A 360 -15.72 7.61 -0.86
CA PHE A 360 -14.56 7.09 -1.58
C PHE A 360 -14.91 6.63 -3.01
N GLU A 361 -16.06 5.95 -3.19
CA GLU A 361 -16.48 5.49 -4.53
C GLU A 361 -16.78 6.66 -5.46
N ASP A 362 -17.35 7.76 -4.95
CA ASP A 362 -17.58 8.98 -5.76
C ASP A 362 -16.25 9.63 -6.14
N LEU A 363 -15.32 9.74 -5.19
CA LEU A 363 -13.98 10.28 -5.42
C LEU A 363 -13.18 9.43 -6.43
N PHE A 364 -13.29 8.10 -6.32
CA PHE A 364 -12.65 7.16 -7.24
C PHE A 364 -13.22 7.29 -8.66
N ALA A 365 -14.55 7.45 -8.77
CA ALA A 365 -15.20 7.67 -10.06
C ALA A 365 -14.72 8.98 -10.73
N ASP A 366 -14.69 10.08 -9.97
CA ASP A 366 -14.20 11.37 -10.44
C ASP A 366 -12.72 11.31 -10.85
N TRP A 367 -11.90 10.59 -10.08
CA TRP A 367 -10.48 10.37 -10.39
C TRP A 367 -10.27 9.62 -11.70
N LEU A 368 -11.07 8.58 -11.99
CA LEU A 368 -11.00 7.88 -13.28
C LEU A 368 -11.33 8.80 -14.45
N VAL A 369 -12.27 9.73 -14.28
CA VAL A 369 -12.62 10.75 -15.26
C VAL A 369 -11.48 11.76 -15.41
N ALA A 370 -10.92 12.25 -14.31
CA ALA A 370 -9.82 13.21 -14.31
C ALA A 370 -8.60 12.69 -15.09
N ASN A 371 -8.29 11.40 -14.97
CA ASN A 371 -7.21 10.77 -15.74
C ASN A 371 -7.43 10.79 -17.27
N VAL A 372 -8.69 10.87 -17.74
CA VAL A 372 -9.02 10.97 -19.18
C VAL A 372 -9.01 12.42 -19.66
N LEU A 373 -9.50 13.33 -18.81
CA LEU A 373 -9.84 14.70 -19.19
C LEU A 373 -8.77 15.74 -18.82
N ASP A 374 -7.72 15.33 -18.11
CA ASP A 374 -6.65 16.25 -17.73
C ASP A 374 -6.07 16.97 -18.97
N GLY A 375 -5.90 18.30 -18.88
CA GLY A 375 -5.44 19.13 -19.97
C GLY A 375 -6.45 19.36 -21.11
N ASP A 376 -7.67 18.82 -21.06
CA ASP A 376 -8.69 19.11 -22.07
C ASP A 376 -9.29 20.51 -21.85
N PRO A 377 -9.15 21.46 -22.82
CA PRO A 377 -9.60 22.83 -22.66
C PRO A 377 -11.13 22.99 -22.58
N ALA A 378 -11.90 21.96 -22.94
CA ALA A 378 -13.36 21.95 -22.81
C ALA A 378 -13.82 21.63 -21.38
N VAL A 379 -12.90 21.20 -20.50
CA VAL A 379 -13.20 20.87 -19.10
C VAL A 379 -12.99 22.09 -18.22
N SER A 380 -14.07 22.51 -17.55
CA SER A 380 -14.04 23.65 -16.61
C SER A 380 -14.26 23.24 -15.16
N LEU A 381 -14.48 21.94 -14.89
CA LEU A 381 -14.78 21.41 -13.58
C LEU A 381 -13.49 20.91 -12.92
N PRO A 382 -13.11 21.48 -11.75
CA PRO A 382 -11.85 21.13 -11.08
C PRO A 382 -11.77 19.66 -10.65
N GLU A 383 -12.91 18.99 -10.47
CA GLU A 383 -12.97 17.56 -10.15
C GLU A 383 -12.50 16.65 -11.29
N TYR A 384 -12.36 17.16 -12.51
CA TYR A 384 -11.97 16.36 -13.68
C TYR A 384 -10.61 16.78 -14.28
N SER A 385 -9.75 17.38 -13.47
CA SER A 385 -8.40 17.79 -13.89
C SER A 385 -7.44 17.82 -12.72
N TYR A 386 -6.15 17.90 -13.04
CA TYR A 386 -5.10 18.18 -12.08
C TYR A 386 -4.58 19.61 -12.28
N ALA A 387 -4.29 20.28 -11.17
CA ALA A 387 -3.72 21.62 -11.20
C ALA A 387 -2.19 21.60 -11.26
N THR A 388 -1.55 20.57 -10.75
CA THR A 388 -0.09 20.47 -10.59
C THR A 388 0.56 19.43 -11.50
N LEU A 389 -0.24 18.58 -12.15
CA LEU A 389 0.23 17.55 -13.09
C LEU A 389 -0.27 17.86 -14.51
N ASP A 390 0.42 17.30 -15.49
CA ASP A 390 0.05 17.35 -16.93
C ASP A 390 0.11 15.90 -17.44
N LEU A 391 -1.04 15.25 -17.49
CA LEU A 391 -1.15 13.83 -17.76
C LEU A 391 -1.55 13.57 -19.21
N ARG A 392 -0.96 12.56 -19.81
CA ARG A 392 -1.53 11.99 -21.02
C ARG A 392 -2.72 11.09 -20.69
N ARG A 393 -3.64 10.93 -21.63
CA ARG A 393 -4.76 10.01 -21.47
C ARG A 393 -4.29 8.58 -21.20
N PRO A 394 -5.02 7.81 -20.36
CA PRO A 394 -4.76 6.40 -20.12
C PRO A 394 -4.80 5.56 -21.40
N ALA A 395 -4.07 4.47 -21.41
CA ALA A 395 -4.17 3.49 -22.47
C ALA A 395 -5.58 2.89 -22.53
N THR A 396 -6.12 2.77 -23.74
CA THR A 396 -7.44 2.15 -23.96
C THR A 396 -7.36 0.64 -23.93
N ALA A 397 -8.34 0.02 -23.27
CA ALA A 397 -8.54 -1.42 -23.29
C ALA A 397 -8.95 -1.94 -24.66
N ALA A 398 -9.80 -1.17 -25.35
CA ALA A 398 -10.26 -1.46 -26.70
C ALA A 398 -10.68 -0.17 -27.41
N VAL A 399 -10.70 -0.20 -28.74
CA VAL A 399 -11.22 0.87 -29.60
C VAL A 399 -12.18 0.20 -30.59
N TYR A 400 -13.40 0.72 -30.70
CA TYR A 400 -14.43 0.23 -31.63
C TYR A 400 -14.97 1.37 -32.50
N ASP A 401 -14.98 1.11 -33.83
CA ASP A 401 -15.50 1.99 -34.88
C ASP A 401 -16.39 1.24 -35.89
N ASP A 402 -16.57 -0.07 -35.72
CA ASP A 402 -17.42 -0.94 -36.54
C ASP A 402 -18.31 -1.81 -35.61
N TYR A 403 -19.61 -1.86 -35.90
CA TYR A 403 -20.62 -2.49 -35.06
C TYR A 403 -21.52 -3.41 -35.89
N PRO A 404 -22.13 -4.48 -35.33
CA PRO A 404 -22.16 -4.85 -33.91
C PRO A 404 -20.89 -5.54 -33.44
N VAL A 405 -20.58 -5.41 -32.13
CA VAL A 405 -19.44 -6.05 -31.48
C VAL A 405 -19.91 -6.79 -30.22
N VAL A 406 -19.29 -7.95 -29.94
CA VAL A 406 -19.43 -8.64 -28.66
C VAL A 406 -18.03 -8.90 -28.12
N MET A 407 -17.78 -8.49 -26.88
CA MET A 407 -16.51 -8.73 -26.20
C MET A 407 -16.73 -9.34 -24.82
N GLU A 408 -15.81 -10.20 -24.42
CA GLU A 408 -15.65 -10.65 -23.03
C GLU A 408 -14.38 -10.01 -22.48
N GLY A 409 -14.45 -9.49 -21.27
CA GLY A 409 -13.36 -8.78 -20.61
C GLY A 409 -13.23 -9.14 -19.15
N THR A 410 -12.09 -8.73 -18.60
CA THR A 410 -11.83 -8.75 -17.16
C THR A 410 -11.29 -7.39 -16.76
N VAL A 411 -11.71 -6.88 -15.64
CA VAL A 411 -11.16 -5.67 -15.04
C VAL A 411 -10.82 -5.94 -13.59
N HIS A 412 -9.63 -5.48 -13.14
CA HIS A 412 -9.25 -5.61 -11.73
C HIS A 412 -10.17 -4.78 -10.83
N GLN A 413 -10.29 -5.22 -9.59
CA GLN A 413 -10.99 -4.45 -8.57
C GLN A 413 -10.24 -3.14 -8.34
N PHE A 414 -10.95 -2.01 -8.46
CA PHE A 414 -10.37 -0.65 -8.40
C PHE A 414 -9.24 -0.40 -9.42
N GLY A 415 -9.24 -1.15 -10.53
CA GLY A 415 -8.57 -0.82 -11.79
C GLY A 415 -9.59 -0.31 -12.80
N ALA A 416 -9.19 0.08 -14.00
CA ALA A 416 -10.11 0.59 -15.00
C ALA A 416 -9.81 0.12 -16.43
N ASP A 417 -10.84 -0.36 -17.12
CA ASP A 417 -10.85 -0.53 -18.57
C ASP A 417 -11.45 0.73 -19.21
N TYR A 418 -10.67 1.43 -20.02
CA TYR A 418 -11.10 2.55 -20.86
C TYR A 418 -11.38 2.03 -22.27
N ILE A 419 -12.64 2.06 -22.70
CA ILE A 419 -13.10 1.55 -24.00
C ILE A 419 -13.52 2.75 -24.85
N LEU A 420 -12.79 3.00 -25.94
CA LEU A 420 -13.08 4.10 -26.85
C LEU A 420 -14.11 3.66 -27.89
N LEU A 421 -15.21 4.39 -27.98
CA LEU A 421 -16.31 4.19 -28.92
C LEU A 421 -16.36 5.34 -29.91
N GLN A 422 -16.34 5.01 -31.21
CA GLN A 422 -16.36 5.98 -32.32
C GLN A 422 -17.43 5.59 -33.31
N GLY A 423 -18.06 6.57 -33.98
CA GLY A 423 -19.08 6.29 -34.98
C GLY A 423 -19.98 7.50 -35.27
N ASP A 424 -20.79 7.36 -36.30
CA ASP A 424 -21.71 8.42 -36.78
C ASP A 424 -23.18 8.19 -36.34
N ALA A 425 -23.43 7.15 -35.51
CA ALA A 425 -24.75 6.77 -35.02
C ALA A 425 -24.73 6.59 -33.50
N ASP A 426 -25.89 6.72 -32.88
CA ASP A 426 -26.07 6.38 -31.47
C ASP A 426 -25.94 4.87 -31.29
N LEU A 427 -25.29 4.43 -30.19
CA LEU A 427 -25.03 3.03 -29.90
C LEU A 427 -25.89 2.54 -28.74
N ILE A 428 -26.22 1.25 -28.76
CA ILE A 428 -26.82 0.56 -27.61
C ILE A 428 -25.78 -0.40 -27.05
N VAL A 429 -25.40 -0.17 -25.80
CA VAL A 429 -24.46 -1.04 -25.07
C VAL A 429 -25.24 -1.90 -24.08
N GLN A 430 -25.14 -3.22 -24.23
CA GLN A 430 -25.65 -4.19 -23.27
C GLN A 430 -24.46 -4.72 -22.46
N PHE A 431 -24.59 -4.62 -21.13
CA PHE A 431 -23.56 -5.06 -20.18
C PHE A 431 -24.08 -6.24 -19.36
N THR A 432 -23.23 -7.23 -19.14
CA THR A 432 -23.47 -8.35 -18.23
C THR A 432 -22.18 -8.59 -17.44
N GLY A 433 -22.21 -8.40 -16.12
CA GLY A 433 -21.11 -8.68 -15.21
C GLY A 433 -21.33 -9.94 -14.38
N ALA A 434 -20.25 -10.52 -13.86
CA ALA A 434 -20.33 -11.54 -12.82
C ALA A 434 -21.03 -10.98 -11.59
N THR A 435 -21.85 -11.78 -10.90
CA THR A 435 -22.58 -11.36 -9.68
C THR A 435 -21.78 -11.63 -8.40
N ALA A 436 -20.71 -12.42 -8.50
CA ALA A 436 -19.86 -12.79 -7.38
C ALA A 436 -18.42 -13.03 -7.85
N THR A 437 -17.46 -12.84 -6.93
CA THR A 437 -16.04 -13.10 -7.14
C THR A 437 -15.47 -13.83 -5.92
N PRO A 438 -14.51 -14.74 -6.07
CA PRO A 438 -13.85 -15.38 -4.94
C PRO A 438 -13.17 -14.34 -4.03
N LEU A 439 -13.24 -14.53 -2.72
CA LEU A 439 -12.44 -13.75 -1.76
C LEU A 439 -11.05 -14.35 -1.58
N LEU A 440 -10.98 -15.68 -1.50
CA LEU A 440 -9.76 -16.46 -1.30
C LEU A 440 -9.60 -17.47 -2.45
N ASP A 441 -8.34 -17.83 -2.74
CA ASP A 441 -7.98 -18.89 -3.70
C ASP A 441 -8.18 -20.31 -3.15
N VAL A 442 -8.56 -20.43 -1.87
CA VAL A 442 -8.77 -21.70 -1.18
C VAL A 442 -10.26 -21.88 -0.84
N ALA A 443 -10.80 -23.04 -1.18
CA ALA A 443 -12.12 -23.45 -0.72
C ALA A 443 -12.05 -23.93 0.74
N PRO A 444 -13.14 -23.85 1.54
CA PRO A 444 -13.22 -24.47 2.86
C PRO A 444 -12.79 -25.94 2.83
N HIS A 445 -12.23 -26.43 3.95
CA HIS A 445 -11.86 -27.85 4.08
C HIS A 445 -13.09 -28.74 4.04
N SER A 446 -14.14 -28.36 4.76
CA SER A 446 -15.45 -28.98 4.73
C SER A 446 -16.57 -27.98 4.51
N GLY A 447 -17.75 -28.41 4.08
CA GLY A 447 -18.92 -27.58 3.95
C GLY A 447 -18.75 -26.34 3.07
N HIS A 448 -19.08 -25.15 3.64
CA HIS A 448 -19.07 -23.87 2.93
C HIS A 448 -18.37 -22.75 3.71
N GLY A 449 -18.16 -22.90 5.02
CA GLY A 449 -17.63 -21.90 5.92
C GLY A 449 -16.18 -22.19 6.35
N SER A 450 -15.38 -21.14 6.54
CA SER A 450 -14.07 -21.23 7.19
C SER A 450 -13.77 -19.91 7.91
N TRP A 451 -12.89 -19.94 8.91
CA TRP A 451 -12.34 -18.74 9.50
C TRP A 451 -11.10 -18.30 8.73
N TRP A 452 -11.02 -17.02 8.39
CA TRP A 452 -9.87 -16.39 7.74
C TRP A 452 -9.31 -15.30 8.64
N SER A 453 -7.99 -15.31 8.82
CA SER A 453 -7.28 -14.34 9.65
C SER A 453 -7.40 -12.90 9.15
N ASN A 454 -7.85 -12.67 7.90
CA ASN A 454 -7.66 -11.43 7.20
C ASN A 454 -6.16 -11.12 6.99
N ARG A 455 -5.82 -9.92 6.52
CA ARG A 455 -4.44 -9.50 6.28
C ARG A 455 -4.33 -7.97 6.27
N ALA A 456 -3.35 -7.44 6.94
CA ALA A 456 -2.85 -6.07 6.83
C ALA A 456 -1.45 -6.01 7.40
N ASP A 457 -0.66 -5.03 7.00
CA ASP A 457 0.65 -4.77 7.60
C ASP A 457 0.51 -4.32 9.06
N GLU A 458 1.52 -4.53 9.91
CA GLU A 458 1.59 -4.08 11.32
C GLU A 458 0.32 -4.39 12.13
N SER A 459 -0.27 -5.55 11.90
CA SER A 459 -1.54 -5.94 12.52
C SER A 459 -1.42 -7.14 13.43
N GLN A 460 -2.35 -7.24 14.37
CA GLN A 460 -2.58 -8.47 15.13
C GLN A 460 -4.06 -8.82 15.08
N THR A 461 -4.40 -9.87 14.37
CA THR A 461 -5.76 -10.39 14.35
C THR A 461 -5.87 -11.64 15.21
N THR A 462 -7.00 -11.82 15.89
CA THR A 462 -7.18 -12.95 16.81
C THR A 462 -8.55 -13.60 16.68
N LEU A 463 -8.59 -14.90 16.99
CA LEU A 463 -9.80 -15.69 17.13
C LEU A 463 -9.73 -16.44 18.46
N THR A 464 -10.54 -16.06 19.43
CA THR A 464 -10.43 -16.51 20.83
C THR A 464 -11.68 -17.26 21.27
N ARG A 465 -11.53 -18.31 22.09
CA ARG A 465 -12.63 -19.04 22.71
C ARG A 465 -12.26 -19.59 24.08
N ALA A 466 -13.24 -19.59 25.01
CA ALA A 466 -13.15 -20.25 26.30
C ALA A 466 -13.58 -21.73 26.23
N PHE A 467 -12.84 -22.60 26.89
CA PHE A 467 -13.16 -24.02 27.05
C PHE A 467 -13.07 -24.44 28.52
N ASP A 468 -14.07 -25.17 29.00
CA ASP A 468 -14.05 -25.79 30.33
C ASP A 468 -13.41 -27.19 30.24
N LEU A 469 -12.19 -27.30 30.72
CA LEU A 469 -11.42 -28.52 30.77
C LEU A 469 -11.38 -29.12 32.23
N SER A 470 -12.29 -28.69 33.13
CA SER A 470 -12.24 -29.00 34.54
C SER A 470 -12.50 -30.48 34.89
N GLY A 471 -13.16 -31.23 34.01
CA GLY A 471 -13.59 -32.60 34.27
C GLY A 471 -12.74 -33.70 33.63
N ILE A 472 -11.61 -33.35 33.01
CA ILE A 472 -10.81 -34.25 32.20
C ILE A 472 -9.31 -34.17 32.58
N GLU A 473 -8.56 -35.24 32.29
CA GLU A 473 -7.11 -35.31 32.52
C GLU A 473 -6.29 -35.12 31.21
N GLN A 474 -6.95 -35.28 30.06
CA GLN A 474 -6.34 -35.14 28.75
C GLN A 474 -7.26 -34.30 27.86
N ALA A 475 -6.67 -33.47 27.04
CA ALA A 475 -7.37 -32.66 26.05
C ALA A 475 -6.48 -32.43 24.82
N THR A 476 -7.03 -32.64 23.65
CA THR A 476 -6.35 -32.44 22.38
C THR A 476 -7.17 -31.48 21.50
N LEU A 477 -6.60 -30.33 21.15
CA LEU A 477 -7.17 -29.44 20.16
C LEU A 477 -6.77 -29.94 18.77
N THR A 478 -7.77 -30.22 17.93
CA THR A 478 -7.55 -30.57 16.52
C THR A 478 -8.22 -29.57 15.63
N TYR A 479 -7.63 -29.27 14.50
CA TYR A 479 -8.19 -28.37 13.48
C TYR A 479 -7.55 -28.62 12.13
N TRP A 480 -8.21 -28.20 11.07
CA TRP A 480 -7.61 -28.07 9.75
C TRP A 480 -7.20 -26.64 9.50
N THR A 481 -6.03 -26.44 8.88
CA THR A 481 -5.52 -25.12 8.53
C THR A 481 -4.89 -25.11 7.15
N TRP A 482 -4.99 -23.96 6.51
CA TRP A 482 -4.31 -23.61 5.29
C TRP A 482 -3.71 -22.21 5.46
N TYR A 483 -2.45 -22.00 5.06
CA TYR A 483 -1.84 -20.68 5.15
C TYR A 483 -0.85 -20.42 4.03
N ASP A 484 -0.79 -19.16 3.61
CA ASP A 484 0.22 -18.54 2.76
C ASP A 484 0.49 -17.15 3.34
N ILE A 485 1.56 -17.02 4.11
CA ILE A 485 1.98 -15.82 4.84
C ILE A 485 3.45 -15.54 4.57
N GLU A 486 3.94 -14.35 4.83
CA GLU A 486 5.32 -14.01 4.55
C GLU A 486 6.30 -14.87 5.38
N PRO A 487 7.23 -15.62 4.74
CA PRO A 487 8.17 -16.48 5.46
C PRO A 487 9.11 -15.66 6.36
N ASP A 488 9.23 -16.07 7.62
CA ASP A 488 10.16 -15.51 8.62
C ASP A 488 9.86 -14.05 9.05
N TYR A 489 8.76 -13.44 8.58
CA TYR A 489 8.34 -12.10 8.96
C TYR A 489 6.94 -12.09 9.56
N ASP A 490 6.00 -12.80 8.95
CA ASP A 490 4.65 -12.98 9.46
C ASP A 490 4.53 -14.30 10.22
N TYR A 491 3.77 -14.29 11.32
CA TYR A 491 3.63 -15.45 12.21
C TYR A 491 2.19 -15.66 12.67
N VAL A 492 1.79 -16.94 12.76
CA VAL A 492 0.55 -17.32 13.44
C VAL A 492 0.87 -18.19 14.64
N THR A 493 0.41 -17.81 15.82
CA THR A 493 0.52 -18.59 17.05
C THR A 493 -0.80 -19.26 17.41
N VAL A 494 -0.71 -20.44 18.03
CA VAL A 494 -1.80 -21.03 18.81
C VAL A 494 -1.45 -20.83 20.27
N GLU A 495 -2.31 -20.16 21.00
CA GLU A 495 -2.00 -19.72 22.36
C GLU A 495 -3.03 -20.18 23.37
N VAL A 496 -2.60 -20.38 24.61
CA VAL A 496 -3.47 -20.69 25.75
C VAL A 496 -3.27 -19.66 26.86
N SER A 497 -4.37 -19.33 27.53
CA SER A 497 -4.36 -18.56 28.78
C SER A 497 -5.18 -19.25 29.85
N ILE A 498 -4.64 -19.30 31.09
CA ILE A 498 -5.30 -19.85 32.28
C ILE A 498 -5.67 -18.78 33.31
N ASP A 499 -5.46 -17.51 32.98
CA ASP A 499 -5.67 -16.37 33.89
C ASP A 499 -6.66 -15.32 33.27
N GLY A 500 -7.55 -15.80 32.39
CA GLY A 500 -8.58 -14.96 31.77
C GLY A 500 -8.02 -13.98 30.73
N GLY A 501 -6.95 -14.35 30.03
CA GLY A 501 -6.38 -13.57 28.92
C GLY A 501 -5.34 -12.52 29.34
N GLN A 502 -4.91 -12.52 30.61
CA GLN A 502 -3.86 -11.60 31.08
C GLN A 502 -2.46 -11.99 30.58
N ARG A 503 -2.23 -13.29 30.43
CA ARG A 503 -0.99 -13.85 29.89
C ARG A 503 -1.33 -14.94 28.91
N TRP A 504 -0.56 -14.99 27.84
CA TRP A 504 -0.71 -15.98 26.78
C TRP A 504 0.59 -16.77 26.63
N GLN A 505 0.45 -18.05 26.36
CA GLN A 505 1.56 -18.97 26.10
C GLN A 505 1.35 -19.59 24.73
N ALA A 506 2.31 -19.40 23.81
CA ALA A 506 2.34 -20.08 22.53
C ALA A 506 2.54 -21.59 22.73
N LEU A 507 1.77 -22.39 22.00
CA LEU A 507 1.78 -23.83 22.06
C LEU A 507 2.58 -24.44 20.89
N PRO A 508 3.39 -25.47 21.12
CA PRO A 508 4.00 -26.24 20.04
C PRO A 508 2.94 -26.88 19.16
N THR A 509 3.09 -26.71 17.85
CA THR A 509 2.25 -27.33 16.83
C THR A 509 3.11 -28.21 15.91
N PRO A 510 2.58 -29.30 15.30
CA PRO A 510 3.36 -30.20 14.46
C PRO A 510 4.06 -29.53 13.29
N SER A 511 3.41 -28.55 12.65
CA SER A 511 3.96 -27.82 11.50
C SER A 511 4.56 -26.46 11.84
N GLY A 512 4.56 -26.08 13.12
CA GLY A 512 5.13 -24.81 13.59
C GLY A 512 6.64 -24.86 13.82
N THR A 513 7.20 -23.71 14.14
CA THR A 513 8.64 -23.55 14.44
C THR A 513 8.85 -22.52 15.55
N ASP A 514 9.91 -22.73 16.35
CA ASP A 514 10.44 -21.73 17.29
C ASP A 514 11.68 -21.00 16.75
N ALA A 515 12.05 -21.27 15.50
CA ALA A 515 13.15 -20.57 14.84
C ALA A 515 12.81 -19.08 14.66
N ASP A 516 13.77 -18.23 14.97
CA ASP A 516 13.63 -16.78 14.91
C ASP A 516 14.76 -16.14 14.08
N PRO A 517 14.79 -16.35 12.76
CA PRO A 517 15.88 -15.87 11.92
C PRO A 517 15.90 -14.34 11.78
N ARG A 518 14.77 -13.68 12.06
CA ARG A 518 14.61 -12.21 11.91
C ARG A 518 14.45 -11.46 13.23
N GLY A 519 14.32 -12.15 14.37
CA GLY A 519 14.17 -11.52 15.68
C GLY A 519 12.75 -11.04 15.99
N ASN A 520 11.72 -11.53 15.27
CA ASN A 520 10.33 -11.12 15.40
C ASN A 520 9.35 -12.28 15.60
N ASN A 521 9.84 -13.54 15.73
CA ASN A 521 9.00 -14.66 16.06
C ASN A 521 8.55 -14.58 17.54
N PRO A 522 7.23 -14.49 17.82
CA PRO A 522 6.72 -14.35 19.19
C PRO A 522 6.82 -15.63 20.03
N GLY A 523 7.29 -16.73 19.45
CA GLY A 523 7.37 -18.02 20.08
C GLY A 523 7.14 -19.16 19.09
N TRP A 524 6.51 -20.27 19.53
CA TRP A 524 6.17 -21.36 18.60
C TRP A 524 5.04 -20.94 17.67
N SER A 525 5.29 -20.91 16.34
CA SER A 525 4.37 -20.30 15.37
C SER A 525 4.46 -20.94 13.99
N TYR A 526 3.44 -20.72 13.16
CA TYR A 526 3.48 -20.95 11.72
C TYR A 526 4.09 -19.75 11.02
N THR A 527 4.81 -20.00 9.93
CA THR A 527 5.29 -19.00 8.98
C THR A 527 5.44 -19.64 7.59
N GLY A 528 5.42 -18.84 6.51
CA GLY A 528 5.52 -19.36 5.15
C GLY A 528 4.22 -20.02 4.68
N ARG A 529 4.28 -21.30 4.26
CA ARG A 529 3.15 -21.99 3.62
C ARG A 529 2.85 -23.34 4.23
N SER A 530 1.57 -23.70 4.24
CA SER A 530 1.09 -25.04 4.64
C SER A 530 1.35 -26.11 3.56
N GLY A 531 2.57 -26.17 3.02
CA GLY A 531 3.00 -27.07 1.95
C GLY A 531 3.47 -26.32 0.71
N ASP A 532 3.90 -27.05 -0.34
CA ASP A 532 4.33 -26.48 -1.63
C ASP A 532 3.75 -27.35 -2.79
N PRO A 533 2.66 -26.91 -3.46
CA PRO A 533 1.87 -25.69 -3.14
C PRO A 533 1.15 -25.78 -1.79
N ALA A 534 0.71 -24.61 -1.26
CA ALA A 534 -0.06 -24.56 -0.02
C ALA A 534 -1.31 -25.47 -0.10
N GLY A 535 -1.54 -26.25 0.93
CA GLY A 535 -2.63 -27.21 1.02
C GLY A 535 -3.20 -27.29 2.45
N TRP A 536 -4.40 -27.83 2.60
CA TRP A 536 -4.97 -28.09 3.91
C TRP A 536 -4.15 -29.16 4.66
N ILE A 537 -3.79 -28.84 5.91
CA ILE A 537 -3.11 -29.74 6.82
C ILE A 537 -3.92 -29.86 8.11
N GLN A 538 -3.89 -31.05 8.72
CA GLN A 538 -4.50 -31.28 10.03
C GLN A 538 -3.45 -31.11 11.12
N GLU A 539 -3.80 -30.35 12.16
CA GLU A 539 -2.96 -30.10 13.31
C GLU A 539 -3.56 -30.69 14.58
N GLU A 540 -2.69 -31.12 15.49
CA GLU A 540 -3.06 -31.64 16.80
C GLU A 540 -2.19 -30.97 17.88
N VAL A 541 -2.83 -30.30 18.84
CA VAL A 541 -2.15 -29.52 19.90
C VAL A 541 -2.56 -30.08 21.28
N ASP A 542 -1.56 -30.45 22.11
CA ASP A 542 -1.78 -30.97 23.44
C ASP A 542 -2.18 -29.87 24.42
N LEU A 543 -3.42 -29.91 24.90
CA LEU A 543 -3.96 -29.06 25.97
C LEU A 543 -3.97 -29.76 27.33
N SER A 544 -3.48 -31.00 27.44
CA SER A 544 -3.50 -31.76 28.70
C SER A 544 -2.81 -31.06 29.87
N PRO A 545 -1.70 -30.30 29.68
CA PRO A 545 -1.07 -29.55 30.78
C PRO A 545 -1.96 -28.45 31.39
N TYR A 546 -3.06 -28.07 30.71
CA TYR A 546 -3.95 -26.96 31.08
C TYR A 546 -5.34 -27.44 31.53
N THR A 547 -5.53 -28.77 31.71
CA THR A 547 -6.77 -29.35 32.23
C THR A 547 -7.01 -29.01 33.71
N GLY A 548 -8.24 -29.21 34.18
CA GLY A 548 -8.61 -28.94 35.59
C GLY A 548 -9.23 -27.56 35.82
N GLY A 549 -9.47 -26.77 34.78
CA GLY A 549 -10.11 -25.45 34.85
C GLY A 549 -10.59 -24.94 33.51
N GLU A 550 -11.08 -23.71 33.52
CA GLU A 550 -11.39 -22.97 32.28
C GLU A 550 -10.10 -22.40 31.67
N VAL A 551 -9.97 -22.53 30.35
CA VAL A 551 -8.87 -21.99 29.56
C VAL A 551 -9.41 -21.16 28.40
N LEU A 552 -8.66 -20.15 28.03
CA LEU A 552 -8.86 -19.47 26.74
C LEU A 552 -7.86 -20.05 25.73
N VAL A 553 -8.35 -20.40 24.55
CA VAL A 553 -7.52 -20.75 23.39
C VAL A 553 -7.65 -19.64 22.35
N ARG A 554 -6.52 -19.25 21.77
CA ARG A 554 -6.48 -18.17 20.78
C ARG A 554 -5.59 -18.55 19.60
N PHE A 555 -6.06 -18.29 18.39
CA PHE A 555 -5.23 -18.16 17.19
C PHE A 555 -4.91 -16.69 17.01
N ALA A 556 -3.64 -16.34 16.87
CA ALA A 556 -3.21 -14.95 16.68
C ALA A 556 -2.28 -14.85 15.47
N TYR A 557 -2.67 -14.03 14.48
CA TYR A 557 -1.86 -13.72 13.31
C TYR A 557 -1.23 -12.36 13.50
N LEU A 558 0.10 -12.30 13.43
CA LEU A 558 0.92 -11.12 13.60
C LEU A 558 1.66 -10.86 12.29
N THR A 559 1.62 -9.61 11.82
CA THR A 559 2.31 -9.16 10.60
C THR A 559 3.33 -8.07 10.92
N ASP A 560 4.35 -7.95 10.05
CA ASP A 560 5.29 -6.83 10.10
C ASP A 560 4.86 -5.66 9.18
N GLU A 561 5.79 -4.76 8.82
CA GLU A 561 5.49 -3.51 8.11
C GLU A 561 5.14 -3.66 6.63
N ALA A 562 5.35 -4.85 6.03
CA ALA A 562 5.11 -5.02 4.58
C ALA A 562 5.00 -6.48 4.14
N VAL A 563 4.36 -6.72 2.99
CA VAL A 563 4.31 -8.01 2.29
C VAL A 563 3.47 -9.06 3.01
N THR A 564 2.21 -8.81 3.18
CA THR A 564 1.28 -9.86 3.62
C THR A 564 0.99 -10.87 2.50
N GLY A 565 0.88 -12.15 2.86
CA GLY A 565 0.37 -13.20 1.99
C GLY A 565 -1.15 -13.23 1.90
N VAL A 566 -1.73 -14.40 1.60
CA VAL A 566 -3.20 -14.58 1.61
C VAL A 566 -3.73 -14.58 3.05
N GLY A 567 -2.92 -15.03 4.00
CA GLY A 567 -3.28 -15.15 5.41
C GLY A 567 -3.41 -16.60 5.86
N PHE A 568 -4.11 -16.79 6.98
CA PHE A 568 -4.30 -18.06 7.64
C PHE A 568 -5.78 -18.43 7.69
N VAL A 569 -6.10 -19.67 7.32
CA VAL A 569 -7.48 -20.16 7.24
C VAL A 569 -7.66 -21.37 8.15
N LEU A 570 -8.77 -21.42 8.89
CA LEU A 570 -9.12 -22.47 9.84
C LEU A 570 -10.47 -23.10 9.50
N ASP A 571 -10.56 -24.41 9.72
CA ASP A 571 -11.79 -25.18 9.59
C ASP A 571 -11.78 -26.40 10.52
N ASP A 572 -12.95 -27.01 10.75
CA ASP A 572 -13.13 -28.26 11.49
C ASP A 572 -12.38 -28.30 12.85
N ILE A 573 -12.67 -27.35 13.74
CA ILE A 573 -11.99 -27.21 15.04
C ILE A 573 -12.68 -28.10 16.09
N ALA A 574 -11.93 -28.96 16.78
CA ALA A 574 -12.50 -29.87 17.77
C ALA A 574 -11.61 -30.09 19.01
N ILE A 575 -12.27 -30.41 20.13
CA ILE A 575 -11.67 -30.99 21.34
C ILE A 575 -12.56 -32.19 21.70
N PRO A 576 -12.24 -33.40 21.20
CA PRO A 576 -13.10 -34.58 21.32
C PRO A 576 -13.41 -34.96 22.76
N GLU A 577 -12.48 -34.77 23.68
CA GLU A 577 -12.59 -35.19 25.09
C GLU A 577 -13.72 -34.46 25.83
N ILE A 578 -14.07 -33.26 25.41
CA ILE A 578 -15.21 -32.49 25.93
C ILE A 578 -16.43 -32.51 24.99
N GLY A 579 -16.36 -33.29 23.89
CA GLY A 579 -17.43 -33.36 22.89
C GLY A 579 -17.62 -32.08 22.08
N TYR A 580 -16.58 -31.24 22.00
CA TYR A 580 -16.62 -30.03 21.17
C TYR A 580 -16.18 -30.35 19.74
N ALA A 581 -16.98 -29.89 18.78
CA ALA A 581 -16.65 -29.85 17.36
C ALA A 581 -17.37 -28.67 16.68
N ASP A 582 -16.67 -27.95 15.84
CA ASP A 582 -17.15 -26.80 15.09
C ASP A 582 -16.69 -26.93 13.63
N ASP A 583 -17.65 -27.14 12.75
CA ASP A 583 -17.46 -27.26 11.31
C ASP A 583 -17.55 -25.89 10.59
N VAL A 584 -17.55 -24.78 11.33
CA VAL A 584 -17.63 -23.39 10.89
C VAL A 584 -18.87 -23.07 10.01
N GLU A 585 -19.83 -24.01 9.88
CA GLU A 585 -21.03 -23.83 9.04
C GLU A 585 -22.09 -22.90 9.63
N ARG A 586 -22.00 -22.64 10.95
CA ARG A 586 -22.98 -21.80 11.67
C ARG A 586 -22.32 -20.58 12.26
N THR A 587 -23.10 -19.55 12.57
CA THR A 587 -22.65 -18.34 13.27
C THR A 587 -21.86 -18.70 14.55
N PRO A 588 -20.88 -17.86 14.92
CA PRO A 588 -19.77 -18.23 15.78
C PRO A 588 -20.19 -19.01 17.01
N ALA A 589 -19.84 -20.28 17.06
CA ALA A 589 -20.14 -21.21 18.14
C ALA A 589 -19.34 -20.86 19.40
N GLY A 590 -19.34 -19.58 19.80
CA GLY A 590 -18.61 -19.03 20.94
C GLY A 590 -17.17 -18.58 20.66
N TRP A 591 -16.74 -18.51 19.41
CA TRP A 591 -15.51 -17.83 19.04
C TRP A 591 -15.72 -16.32 19.00
N GLU A 592 -14.76 -15.58 19.52
CA GLU A 592 -14.71 -14.11 19.54
C GLU A 592 -13.61 -13.65 18.57
N PRO A 593 -13.99 -13.17 17.37
CA PRO A 593 -13.03 -12.68 16.40
C PRO A 593 -12.66 -11.21 16.69
N ALA A 594 -11.37 -10.92 16.60
CA ALA A 594 -10.85 -9.56 16.48
C ALA A 594 -9.98 -9.51 15.20
N GLY A 595 -10.57 -9.12 14.08
CA GLY A 595 -9.95 -9.12 12.77
C GLY A 595 -10.13 -10.41 11.97
N PHE A 596 -10.28 -11.57 12.59
CA PHE A 596 -10.69 -12.79 11.88
C PHE A 596 -12.11 -12.63 11.32
N VAL A 597 -12.33 -13.23 10.16
CA VAL A 597 -13.61 -13.19 9.44
C VAL A 597 -14.07 -14.60 9.12
N ARG A 598 -15.35 -14.88 9.34
CA ARG A 598 -15.96 -16.10 8.80
C ARG A 598 -16.27 -15.88 7.32
N VAL A 599 -15.67 -16.68 6.46
CA VAL A 599 -15.89 -16.66 5.00
C VAL A 599 -16.77 -17.85 4.64
N ASP A 600 -17.89 -17.60 3.96
CA ASP A 600 -18.87 -18.62 3.54
C ASP A 600 -19.14 -18.58 2.03
N GLY A 601 -18.09 -18.41 1.24
CA GLY A 601 -18.12 -18.40 -0.22
C GLY A 601 -17.69 -17.09 -0.85
N PRO A 602 -18.04 -16.89 -2.13
CA PRO A 602 -17.63 -15.70 -2.87
C PRO A 602 -18.33 -14.43 -2.35
N VAL A 603 -17.65 -13.29 -2.49
CA VAL A 603 -18.22 -11.98 -2.18
C VAL A 603 -19.00 -11.44 -3.38
N PRO A 604 -20.00 -10.54 -3.15
CA PRO A 604 -20.71 -9.90 -4.24
C PRO A 604 -19.77 -9.09 -5.12
N GLN A 605 -19.89 -9.26 -6.42
CA GLN A 605 -19.25 -8.40 -7.40
C GLN A 605 -20.17 -7.20 -7.68
N ARG A 606 -19.58 -5.99 -7.68
CA ARG A 606 -20.20 -4.74 -8.13
C ARG A 606 -19.33 -4.11 -9.20
N TYR A 607 -19.94 -3.27 -10.04
CA TYR A 607 -19.21 -2.54 -11.09
C TYR A 607 -19.53 -1.05 -11.01
N LEU A 608 -18.52 -0.25 -11.29
CA LEU A 608 -18.64 1.14 -11.67
C LEU A 608 -18.62 1.21 -13.21
N ALA A 609 -19.57 1.96 -13.76
CA ALA A 609 -19.58 2.27 -15.19
C ALA A 609 -19.75 3.78 -15.39
N LEU A 610 -18.88 4.40 -16.19
CA LEU A 610 -18.92 5.82 -16.51
C LEU A 610 -18.90 6.00 -18.02
N LEU A 611 -19.57 7.03 -18.50
CA LEU A 611 -19.56 7.43 -19.90
C LEU A 611 -19.07 8.86 -20.00
N ILE A 612 -18.00 9.06 -20.78
CA ILE A 612 -17.41 10.36 -21.06
C ILE A 612 -17.64 10.68 -22.54
N GLY A 613 -18.53 11.59 -22.82
CA GLY A 613 -18.79 12.08 -24.19
C GLY A 613 -17.85 13.23 -24.55
N LEU A 614 -17.13 13.08 -25.66
CA LEU A 614 -16.13 14.01 -26.13
C LEU A 614 -16.60 14.69 -27.41
N GLY A 615 -17.11 15.92 -27.29
CA GLY A 615 -17.63 16.76 -28.36
C GLY A 615 -17.08 18.19 -28.29
N ASP A 616 -17.91 19.16 -28.65
CA ASP A 616 -17.61 20.58 -28.43
C ASP A 616 -17.74 20.94 -26.94
N GLU A 617 -18.57 20.20 -26.21
CA GLU A 617 -18.66 20.16 -24.74
C GLU A 617 -18.37 18.75 -24.28
N VAL A 618 -17.78 18.61 -23.08
CA VAL A 618 -17.53 17.33 -22.44
C VAL A 618 -18.71 17.01 -21.54
N THR A 619 -19.22 15.78 -21.64
CA THR A 619 -20.29 15.26 -20.78
C THR A 619 -19.79 14.05 -20.02
N VAL A 620 -20.08 13.98 -18.73
CA VAL A 620 -19.72 12.85 -17.85
C VAL A 620 -20.99 12.31 -17.21
N GLU A 621 -21.21 11.01 -17.33
CA GLU A 621 -22.37 10.33 -16.75
C GLU A 621 -21.95 9.06 -16.01
N ARG A 622 -22.45 8.87 -14.78
CA ARG A 622 -22.35 7.58 -14.07
C ARG A 622 -23.51 6.70 -14.52
N LEU A 623 -23.18 5.60 -15.18
CA LEU A 623 -24.16 4.70 -15.77
C LEU A 623 -24.70 3.71 -14.71
N PRO A 624 -26.01 3.52 -14.61
CA PRO A 624 -26.59 2.61 -13.63
C PRO A 624 -26.35 1.14 -14.03
N VAL A 625 -25.91 0.33 -13.06
CA VAL A 625 -25.82 -1.13 -13.15
C VAL A 625 -26.83 -1.70 -12.16
N LYS A 626 -27.65 -2.69 -12.59
CA LYS A 626 -28.64 -3.33 -11.74
C LYS A 626 -27.98 -4.26 -10.72
N GLU A 627 -28.75 -4.68 -9.70
CA GLU A 627 -28.28 -5.63 -8.68
C GLU A 627 -27.84 -7.00 -9.26
N ASP A 628 -28.47 -7.43 -10.35
CA ASP A 628 -28.09 -8.66 -11.09
C ASP A 628 -26.87 -8.48 -12.00
N GLN A 629 -26.18 -7.35 -11.88
CA GLN A 629 -25.02 -6.94 -12.68
C GLN A 629 -25.30 -6.92 -14.19
N THR A 630 -26.54 -6.61 -14.59
CA THR A 630 -26.90 -6.35 -15.98
C THR A 630 -27.23 -4.87 -16.18
N ALA A 631 -27.00 -4.37 -17.41
CA ALA A 631 -27.39 -3.02 -17.79
C ALA A 631 -27.61 -2.92 -19.30
N GLN A 632 -28.32 -1.85 -19.70
CA GLN A 632 -28.40 -1.39 -21.08
C GLN A 632 -28.29 0.12 -21.09
N TRP A 633 -27.34 0.65 -21.84
CA TRP A 633 -27.09 2.07 -21.95
C TRP A 633 -27.20 2.53 -23.40
N THR A 634 -27.51 3.81 -23.59
CA THR A 634 -27.40 4.49 -24.88
C THR A 634 -26.15 5.36 -24.88
N VAL A 635 -25.34 5.29 -25.93
CA VAL A 635 -24.22 6.19 -26.18
C VAL A 635 -24.61 7.12 -27.31
N PRO A 636 -24.96 8.39 -27.02
CA PRO A 636 -25.61 9.28 -27.96
C PRO A 636 -24.58 10.03 -28.86
N LEU A 637 -23.76 9.30 -29.62
CA LEU A 637 -22.71 9.87 -30.45
C LEU A 637 -23.26 10.89 -31.44
N SER A 638 -24.30 10.53 -32.19
CA SER A 638 -24.86 11.42 -33.22
C SER A 638 -25.85 12.41 -32.63
N SER A 639 -26.67 12.04 -31.67
CA SER A 639 -27.73 12.88 -31.09
C SER A 639 -27.17 14.01 -30.23
N GLU A 640 -26.07 13.79 -29.54
CA GLU A 640 -25.36 14.82 -28.76
C GLU A 640 -24.19 15.47 -29.52
N GLY A 641 -23.89 15.02 -30.75
CA GLY A 641 -22.81 15.55 -31.56
C GLY A 641 -21.41 15.24 -31.00
N TRP A 642 -21.25 14.12 -30.30
CA TRP A 642 -19.95 13.68 -29.79
C TRP A 642 -19.09 13.12 -30.92
N ARG A 643 -17.80 13.42 -30.88
CA ARG A 643 -16.83 12.87 -31.82
C ARG A 643 -16.43 11.45 -31.47
N GLU A 644 -16.39 11.18 -30.17
CA GLU A 644 -16.05 9.89 -29.57
C GLU A 644 -16.61 9.85 -28.15
N ALA A 645 -16.74 8.65 -27.60
CA ALA A 645 -17.08 8.45 -26.20
C ALA A 645 -16.12 7.45 -25.55
N VAL A 646 -15.80 7.64 -24.28
CA VAL A 646 -15.04 6.70 -23.49
C VAL A 646 -15.97 6.05 -22.48
N LEU A 647 -16.19 4.75 -22.64
CA LEU A 647 -16.84 3.91 -21.61
C LEU A 647 -15.77 3.42 -20.64
N VAL A 648 -15.93 3.75 -19.36
CA VAL A 648 -15.01 3.33 -18.30
C VAL A 648 -15.69 2.26 -17.44
N LEU A 649 -15.04 1.12 -17.27
CA LEU A 649 -15.52 0.04 -16.41
C LEU A 649 -14.50 -0.27 -15.33
N SER A 650 -14.96 -0.49 -14.08
CA SER A 650 -14.15 -0.91 -12.95
C SER A 650 -14.89 -1.92 -12.09
N GLY A 651 -14.17 -2.89 -11.52
CA GLY A 651 -14.68 -3.75 -10.45
C GLY A 651 -14.64 -3.04 -9.10
N LEU A 652 -15.62 -3.29 -8.23
CA LEU A 652 -15.72 -2.64 -6.91
C LEU A 652 -15.86 -3.66 -5.76
N ALA A 653 -15.30 -4.86 -5.87
CA ALA A 653 -15.26 -5.81 -4.76
C ALA A 653 -13.96 -5.58 -3.94
N PRO A 654 -14.05 -5.09 -2.70
CA PRO A 654 -12.88 -4.89 -1.85
C PRO A 654 -12.32 -6.24 -1.35
N HIS A 655 -11.08 -6.23 -0.89
CA HIS A 655 -10.36 -7.33 -0.22
C HIS A 655 -10.04 -8.55 -1.08
N THR A 656 -10.40 -8.55 -2.38
CA THR A 656 -10.06 -9.63 -3.31
C THR A 656 -9.11 -9.14 -4.41
N ALA A 657 -8.19 -10.03 -4.82
CA ALA A 657 -7.30 -9.80 -5.96
C ALA A 657 -7.88 -10.36 -7.29
N HIS A 658 -9.00 -11.08 -7.22
CA HIS A 658 -9.62 -11.65 -8.40
C HIS A 658 -10.24 -10.57 -9.29
N PRO A 659 -9.95 -10.54 -10.59
CA PRO A 659 -10.57 -9.59 -11.50
C PRO A 659 -12.07 -9.87 -11.68
N ALA A 660 -12.82 -8.83 -11.94
CA ALA A 660 -14.23 -8.88 -12.27
C ALA A 660 -14.43 -9.27 -13.74
N LEU A 661 -15.24 -10.30 -14.00
CA LEU A 661 -15.57 -10.78 -15.33
C LEU A 661 -16.77 -10.02 -15.90
N TYR A 662 -16.70 -9.58 -17.15
CA TYR A 662 -17.84 -8.91 -17.80
C TYR A 662 -17.94 -9.24 -19.29
N GLN A 663 -19.11 -9.01 -19.85
CA GLN A 663 -19.40 -9.08 -21.29
C GLN A 663 -20.09 -7.80 -21.74
N LEU A 664 -19.68 -7.27 -22.88
CA LEU A 664 -20.35 -6.19 -23.59
C LEU A 664 -20.85 -6.68 -24.95
N ARG A 665 -22.06 -6.24 -25.31
CA ARG A 665 -22.56 -6.25 -26.66
C ARG A 665 -22.89 -4.80 -27.04
N ILE A 666 -22.37 -4.33 -28.17
CA ILE A 666 -22.53 -2.97 -28.67
C ILE A 666 -23.13 -3.08 -30.08
N ASP A 667 -24.33 -2.51 -30.25
CA ASP A 667 -25.10 -2.53 -31.49
C ASP A 667 -25.29 -1.12 -32.05
#